data_d922002b214f8860d121c56f747ade4a
#
_entry.id   d922002b214f8860d121c56f747ade4a
#
_cell.length_a   1.000
_cell.length_b   1.000
_cell.length_c   1.000
_cell.angle_alpha   90.00
_cell.angle_beta   90.00
_cell.angle_gamma   90.00
#
_symmetry.space_group_name_H-M   'P 1'
#
loop_
_entity.id
_entity.type
_entity.pdbx_description
1 polymer ?
#
loop_
_entity_poly.entity_id
_entity_poly.type
_entity_poly.pdbx_seq_one_letter_code
_entity_poly.pdbx_strand_id
1 'polypeptide(L)'
;MRKKWFEEQIVEFKTRSDNEVLEYLSSYWNITPDAKGVLTMVGTYKKADHKDKKGNDFAYFEDIRNTEGDILYYPFGFGKVKLWTTCNDKLEKQDIWRINVKLSPKKFRDKNPFIISLADTNFGLPSTNLKDKLSRESQIRKIFKDTGFTERDAKNTVNALHNIMDDLYSNADDRFVYELLQNADDQPEEGQLVSVILQLLKEHLLFMHNGRVFDTDDVDSICSIGDSTKRKDKEKIGYKGIGFKSVFTGSDTVIINSGNYSFAFDKYSPVYGDADMNNIPWQLKPIWQERYRYPKEVKENETFWEERVGISLEVEEDNLNDYRMSIARIFTHPIFLLFLKNVTNLEFDEGELRTKISKSHDGDILRIEKDGIVDSSWVVKDYPIIIPQEIRDALQDDHNVPEKLKKATMTQISFAAKVEDGKIVKLDNSVLYAYLPTSVNDFGFNFIVNADFLLAANREQLHVKKIWNQFLFSEIGKLLIDWVASLSTVIPSYLEILPNSLLNEEETGILSLSTFFNKAFTEALESESFIRVSDEEAVKQEEIVIDKTGLSEIIGSELFLNILGSDKHLPFDSIDKSVFNNKIFEKVEKVTSDTVIPKMIGNARFVEWFKSTDDENRNNFYNWLISKDCDRRRANIMSLVDNLPIYKFGDVFFSKGETISDLNK
;
A
#
# COMPACT_ATOMS: atom_id res chain seq x y z
N MET A 1 -47.73 -2.99 -27.38
CA MET A 1 -46.99 -4.25 -27.16
C MET A 1 -46.89 -4.62 -25.67
N ARG A 2 -46.36 -3.80 -24.78
CA ARG A 2 -46.20 -4.11 -23.33
C ARG A 2 -47.52 -4.58 -22.65
N LYS A 3 -48.65 -3.89 -22.86
CA LYS A 3 -49.94 -4.22 -22.20
C LYS A 3 -50.47 -5.59 -22.57
N LYS A 4 -50.35 -5.99 -23.84
CA LYS A 4 -50.78 -7.28 -24.34
C LYS A 4 -49.92 -8.43 -23.79
N TRP A 5 -48.62 -8.25 -23.76
CA TRP A 5 -47.68 -9.20 -23.15
C TRP A 5 -47.97 -9.40 -21.67
N PHE A 6 -48.27 -8.35 -20.94
CA PHE A 6 -48.65 -8.39 -19.54
C PHE A 6 -49.91 -9.25 -19.30
N GLU A 7 -50.95 -9.01 -20.12
CA GLU A 7 -52.19 -9.74 -20.04
C GLU A 7 -51.97 -11.25 -20.32
N GLU A 8 -51.15 -11.60 -21.26
CA GLU A 8 -50.76 -12.96 -21.60
C GLU A 8 -50.06 -13.68 -20.45
N GLN A 9 -49.07 -13.00 -19.79
CA GLN A 9 -48.36 -13.56 -18.64
C GLN A 9 -49.31 -13.79 -17.44
N ILE A 10 -50.22 -12.87 -17.17
CA ILE A 10 -51.20 -13.02 -16.10
C ILE A 10 -52.11 -14.24 -16.37
N VAL A 11 -52.55 -14.44 -17.61
CA VAL A 11 -53.40 -15.59 -17.99
C VAL A 11 -52.65 -16.90 -17.76
N GLU A 12 -51.37 -16.98 -18.14
CA GLU A 12 -50.51 -18.15 -17.89
C GLU A 12 -50.42 -18.50 -16.42
N PHE A 13 -50.08 -17.52 -15.57
CA PHE A 13 -49.95 -17.74 -14.13
C PHE A 13 -51.27 -18.07 -13.41
N LYS A 14 -52.40 -17.63 -13.93
CA LYS A 14 -53.73 -18.01 -13.38
C LYS A 14 -54.03 -19.51 -13.52
N THR A 15 -53.38 -20.19 -14.45
CA THR A 15 -53.56 -21.65 -14.66
C THR A 15 -52.63 -22.48 -13.79
N ARG A 16 -51.60 -21.89 -13.19
CA ARG A 16 -50.64 -22.55 -12.31
C ARG A 16 -51.26 -22.92 -10.96
N SER A 17 -50.79 -24.00 -10.38
CA SER A 17 -51.10 -24.38 -9.01
C SER A 17 -50.53 -23.38 -8.01
N ASP A 18 -51.08 -23.38 -6.79
CA ASP A 18 -50.57 -22.52 -5.71
C ASP A 18 -49.11 -22.79 -5.37
N ASN A 19 -48.65 -24.04 -5.48
CA ASN A 19 -47.24 -24.39 -5.26
C ASN A 19 -46.32 -23.83 -6.34
N GLU A 20 -46.71 -23.92 -7.61
CA GLU A 20 -45.92 -23.35 -8.71
C GLU A 20 -45.81 -21.82 -8.64
N VAL A 21 -46.89 -21.15 -8.22
CA VAL A 21 -46.85 -19.68 -7.98
C VAL A 21 -46.00 -19.33 -6.77
N LEU A 22 -46.08 -20.13 -5.70
CA LEU A 22 -45.29 -19.92 -4.50
C LEU A 22 -43.78 -20.12 -4.79
N GLU A 23 -43.42 -21.17 -5.52
CA GLU A 23 -42.04 -21.47 -5.92
C GLU A 23 -41.47 -20.34 -6.78
N TYR A 24 -42.26 -19.85 -7.75
CA TYR A 24 -41.88 -18.71 -8.57
C TYR A 24 -41.63 -17.44 -7.72
N LEU A 25 -42.56 -17.10 -6.81
CA LEU A 25 -42.42 -15.92 -5.93
C LEU A 25 -41.23 -16.07 -4.96
N SER A 26 -41.02 -17.27 -4.45
CA SER A 26 -39.93 -17.59 -3.55
C SER A 26 -38.57 -17.32 -4.22
N SER A 27 -38.39 -17.79 -5.43
CA SER A 27 -37.22 -17.52 -6.27
C SER A 27 -37.12 -16.03 -6.64
N TYR A 28 -38.22 -15.42 -7.07
CA TYR A 28 -38.25 -14.02 -7.49
C TYR A 28 -37.94 -13.05 -6.36
N TRP A 29 -38.35 -13.33 -5.12
CA TRP A 29 -38.15 -12.52 -3.94
C TRP A 29 -36.94 -12.94 -3.08
N ASN A 30 -36.25 -14.00 -3.46
CA ASN A 30 -35.19 -14.62 -2.68
C ASN A 30 -35.64 -14.92 -1.24
N ILE A 31 -36.74 -15.65 -1.10
CA ILE A 31 -37.30 -16.05 0.20
C ILE A 31 -37.66 -17.55 0.15
N THR A 32 -37.11 -18.32 1.10
CA THR A 32 -37.47 -19.73 1.25
C THR A 32 -38.74 -19.87 2.08
N PRO A 33 -39.82 -20.50 1.56
CA PRO A 33 -41.03 -20.76 2.31
C PRO A 33 -40.80 -21.85 3.37
N ASP A 34 -41.54 -21.80 4.47
CA ASP A 34 -41.56 -22.88 5.44
C ASP A 34 -42.34 -24.10 4.91
N ALA A 35 -42.37 -25.19 5.71
CA ALA A 35 -43.07 -26.44 5.34
C ALA A 35 -44.59 -26.26 5.12
N LYS A 36 -45.19 -25.12 5.52
CA LYS A 36 -46.58 -24.75 5.32
C LYS A 36 -46.80 -23.75 4.20
N GLY A 37 -45.74 -23.41 3.46
CA GLY A 37 -45.79 -22.43 2.37
C GLY A 37 -45.89 -20.97 2.90
N VAL A 38 -45.45 -20.70 4.11
CA VAL A 38 -45.43 -19.36 4.69
C VAL A 38 -44.10 -18.70 4.39
N LEU A 39 -44.14 -17.46 3.91
CA LEU A 39 -42.97 -16.62 3.63
C LEU A 39 -42.80 -15.66 4.79
N THR A 40 -41.59 -15.57 5.32
CA THR A 40 -41.23 -14.58 6.34
C THR A 40 -40.69 -13.33 5.67
N MET A 41 -41.24 -12.17 5.98
CA MET A 41 -40.92 -10.87 5.45
C MET A 41 -40.82 -9.84 6.55
N VAL A 42 -40.43 -8.63 6.22
CA VAL A 42 -40.52 -7.47 7.10
C VAL A 42 -41.25 -6.32 6.43
N GLY A 43 -41.91 -5.49 7.19
CA GLY A 43 -42.64 -4.35 6.66
C GLY A 43 -42.85 -3.26 7.72
N THR A 44 -42.97 -2.03 7.25
CA THR A 44 -43.26 -0.88 8.10
C THR A 44 -44.76 -0.77 8.34
N TYR A 45 -45.17 -0.82 9.62
CA TYR A 45 -46.56 -0.71 10.01
C TYR A 45 -47.05 0.73 9.93
N LYS A 46 -48.22 0.94 9.31
CA LYS A 46 -48.89 2.25 9.25
C LYS A 46 -50.37 2.13 9.50
N LYS A 47 -50.92 3.02 10.31
CA LYS A 47 -52.38 3.23 10.43
C LYS A 47 -52.81 4.08 9.23
N ALA A 48 -53.93 3.71 8.62
CA ALA A 48 -54.51 4.50 7.54
C ALA A 48 -55.19 5.76 8.12
N ASP A 49 -55.05 6.86 7.40
CA ASP A 49 -55.64 8.15 7.82
C ASP A 49 -57.16 8.23 7.57
N HIS A 50 -57.77 7.21 6.97
CA HIS A 50 -59.18 7.12 6.66
C HIS A 50 -59.77 5.76 7.05
N LYS A 51 -61.06 5.71 7.24
CA LYS A 51 -61.79 4.49 7.60
C LYS A 51 -62.15 3.68 6.38
N ASP A 52 -62.33 2.37 6.56
CA ASP A 52 -62.83 1.49 5.51
C ASP A 52 -64.33 1.82 5.13
N LYS A 53 -64.81 1.18 4.08
CA LYS A 53 -66.23 1.36 3.63
C LYS A 53 -67.27 1.02 4.68
N LYS A 54 -66.87 0.35 5.77
CA LYS A 54 -67.74 -0.04 6.89
C LYS A 54 -67.55 0.85 8.12
N GLY A 55 -66.69 1.87 8.02
CA GLY A 55 -66.40 2.78 9.10
C GLY A 55 -65.34 2.31 10.10
N ASN A 56 -64.65 1.21 9.85
CA ASN A 56 -63.61 0.68 10.73
C ASN A 56 -62.25 1.29 10.42
N ASP A 57 -61.46 1.44 11.46
CA ASP A 57 -60.04 1.80 11.32
C ASP A 57 -59.28 0.59 10.75
N PHE A 58 -58.38 0.83 9.79
CA PHE A 58 -57.51 -0.18 9.23
C PHE A 58 -56.07 0.26 9.15
N ALA A 59 -55.18 -0.69 8.96
CA ALA A 59 -53.77 -0.49 8.87
C ALA A 59 -53.20 -1.30 7.72
N TYR A 60 -51.93 -1.07 7.43
CA TYR A 60 -51.24 -1.81 6.42
C TYR A 60 -49.71 -1.86 6.71
N PHE A 61 -49.05 -2.84 6.16
CA PHE A 61 -47.60 -2.87 6.05
C PHE A 61 -47.20 -2.39 4.66
N GLU A 62 -46.27 -1.44 4.61
CA GLU A 62 -45.66 -0.99 3.37
C GLU A 62 -44.14 -1.19 3.45
N ASP A 63 -43.45 -0.87 2.35
CA ASP A 63 -42.02 -1.13 2.18
C ASP A 63 -41.63 -2.55 2.61
N ILE A 64 -42.46 -3.50 2.13
CA ILE A 64 -42.26 -4.93 2.41
C ILE A 64 -40.92 -5.36 1.82
N ARG A 65 -40.13 -6.06 2.63
CA ARG A 65 -38.78 -6.53 2.28
C ARG A 65 -38.64 -8.01 2.58
N ASN A 66 -37.70 -8.67 1.92
CA ASN A 66 -37.22 -9.97 2.35
C ASN A 66 -36.40 -9.84 3.66
N THR A 67 -35.95 -10.96 4.20
CA THR A 67 -35.12 -10.98 5.43
C THR A 67 -33.71 -10.42 5.24
N GLU A 68 -33.27 -10.28 4.00
CA GLU A 68 -32.00 -9.66 3.61
C GLU A 68 -32.11 -8.14 3.44
N GLY A 69 -33.35 -7.60 3.47
CA GLY A 69 -33.63 -6.18 3.43
C GLY A 69 -33.99 -5.60 2.07
N ASP A 70 -34.11 -6.40 1.02
CA ASP A 70 -34.47 -5.94 -0.32
C ASP A 70 -35.99 -5.65 -0.41
N ILE A 71 -36.35 -4.46 -0.94
CA ILE A 71 -37.76 -4.09 -1.13
C ILE A 71 -38.40 -5.01 -2.18
N LEU A 72 -39.58 -5.52 -1.85
CA LEU A 72 -40.30 -6.45 -2.70
C LEU A 72 -41.30 -5.74 -3.60
N TYR A 73 -41.28 -6.13 -4.85
CA TYR A 73 -42.26 -5.76 -5.86
C TYR A 73 -43.01 -6.98 -6.35
N TYR A 74 -44.26 -6.80 -6.72
CA TYR A 74 -44.96 -7.85 -7.44
C TYR A 74 -44.36 -8.03 -8.83
N PRO A 75 -44.29 -9.26 -9.34
CA PRO A 75 -43.83 -9.49 -10.71
C PRO A 75 -44.63 -8.68 -11.73
N PHE A 76 -44.07 -8.52 -12.92
CA PHE A 76 -44.72 -7.87 -14.08
C PHE A 76 -45.24 -6.45 -13.82
N GLY A 77 -44.59 -5.67 -12.90
CA GLY A 77 -44.92 -4.25 -12.73
C GLY A 77 -46.20 -3.97 -11.96
N PHE A 78 -46.72 -4.89 -11.19
CA PHE A 78 -47.86 -4.66 -10.27
C PHE A 78 -47.52 -3.72 -9.07
N GLY A 79 -46.31 -3.15 -9.05
CA GLY A 79 -45.89 -2.21 -8.02
C GLY A 79 -45.33 -2.86 -6.76
N LYS A 80 -45.08 -2.03 -5.74
CA LYS A 80 -44.58 -2.52 -4.46
C LYS A 80 -45.57 -3.45 -3.76
N VAL A 81 -45.07 -4.44 -3.05
CA VAL A 81 -45.87 -5.29 -2.20
C VAL A 81 -46.41 -4.46 -1.02
N LYS A 82 -47.74 -4.59 -0.79
CA LYS A 82 -48.43 -3.92 0.32
C LYS A 82 -49.42 -4.90 0.92
N LEU A 83 -49.50 -4.96 2.24
CA LEU A 83 -50.35 -5.89 2.98
C LEU A 83 -51.31 -5.12 3.89
N TRP A 84 -52.61 -5.40 3.77
CA TRP A 84 -53.63 -4.82 4.58
C TRP A 84 -53.84 -5.64 5.87
N THR A 85 -54.13 -4.99 6.97
CA THR A 85 -54.39 -5.59 8.27
C THR A 85 -55.41 -4.78 9.04
N THR A 86 -55.97 -5.35 10.09
CA THR A 86 -56.72 -4.60 11.12
C THR A 86 -55.77 -3.80 12.01
N CYS A 87 -56.24 -2.70 12.56
CA CYS A 87 -55.47 -1.92 13.52
C CYS A 87 -55.06 -2.79 14.71
N ASN A 88 -53.80 -2.66 15.10
CA ASN A 88 -53.24 -3.31 16.28
C ASN A 88 -52.53 -2.28 17.14
N ASP A 89 -53.07 -2.02 18.31
CA ASP A 89 -52.56 -1.00 19.24
C ASP A 89 -51.22 -1.39 19.89
N LYS A 90 -50.81 -2.66 19.74
CA LYS A 90 -49.49 -3.14 20.19
C LYS A 90 -48.36 -2.80 19.21
N LEU A 91 -48.69 -2.36 18.02
CA LEU A 91 -47.69 -1.99 17.00
C LEU A 91 -47.52 -0.46 17.01
N GLU A 92 -46.30 -0.01 17.21
CA GLU A 92 -45.99 1.40 17.14
C GLU A 92 -46.01 1.90 15.70
N LYS A 93 -46.47 3.11 15.46
CA LYS A 93 -46.50 3.73 14.14
C LYS A 93 -45.07 3.91 13.65
N GLN A 94 -44.81 3.49 12.40
CA GLN A 94 -43.52 3.52 11.70
C GLN A 94 -42.49 2.49 12.15
N ASP A 95 -42.79 1.62 13.10
CA ASP A 95 -41.92 0.49 13.41
C ASP A 95 -41.91 -0.56 12.29
N ILE A 96 -40.73 -1.20 12.16
CA ILE A 96 -40.54 -2.29 11.21
C ILE A 96 -40.77 -3.60 11.96
N TRP A 97 -41.60 -4.46 11.38
CA TRP A 97 -42.04 -5.71 11.98
C TRP A 97 -41.79 -6.89 11.06
N ARG A 98 -41.33 -8.00 11.65
CA ARG A 98 -41.31 -9.28 10.98
C ARG A 98 -42.76 -9.78 10.87
N ILE A 99 -43.15 -10.18 9.66
CA ILE A 99 -44.51 -10.62 9.31
C ILE A 99 -44.41 -11.95 8.58
N ASN A 100 -45.44 -12.78 8.81
CA ASN A 100 -45.62 -14.06 8.10
C ASN A 100 -46.71 -13.89 7.07
N VAL A 101 -46.42 -14.27 5.84
CA VAL A 101 -47.35 -14.10 4.71
C VAL A 101 -47.55 -15.40 3.94
N LYS A 102 -48.68 -15.53 3.29
CA LYS A 102 -49.02 -16.65 2.40
C LYS A 102 -49.72 -16.15 1.15
N LEU A 103 -49.85 -16.98 0.13
CA LEU A 103 -50.68 -16.64 -1.02
C LEU A 103 -52.11 -16.35 -0.56
N SER A 104 -52.68 -15.28 -1.10
CA SER A 104 -54.08 -14.92 -0.80
C SER A 104 -55.01 -15.98 -1.38
N PRO A 105 -56.23 -16.19 -0.81
CA PRO A 105 -57.22 -17.06 -1.37
C PRO A 105 -57.52 -16.77 -2.85
N LYS A 106 -57.77 -17.79 -3.65
CA LYS A 106 -57.98 -17.74 -5.11
C LYS A 106 -58.92 -16.62 -5.56
N LYS A 107 -60.01 -16.38 -4.82
CA LYS A 107 -60.97 -15.29 -5.09
C LYS A 107 -60.37 -13.88 -5.14
N PHE A 108 -59.28 -13.66 -4.46
CA PHE A 108 -58.56 -12.36 -4.48
C PHE A 108 -57.44 -12.33 -5.54
N ARG A 109 -57.03 -13.51 -6.03
CA ARG A 109 -55.95 -13.63 -7.02
C ARG A 109 -56.42 -13.56 -8.47
N ASP A 110 -57.75 -13.42 -8.69
CA ASP A 110 -58.31 -13.34 -10.06
C ASP A 110 -57.76 -12.16 -10.88
N LYS A 111 -57.39 -11.06 -10.20
CA LYS A 111 -56.79 -9.87 -10.84
C LYS A 111 -55.25 -9.83 -10.79
N ASN A 112 -54.66 -10.40 -9.74
CA ASN A 112 -53.27 -10.51 -9.54
C ASN A 112 -52.94 -11.88 -8.92
N PRO A 113 -52.43 -12.85 -9.70
CA PRO A 113 -52.14 -14.19 -9.23
C PRO A 113 -51.11 -14.27 -8.11
N PHE A 114 -50.29 -13.25 -7.96
CA PHE A 114 -49.19 -13.17 -7.00
C PHE A 114 -49.57 -12.54 -5.66
N ILE A 115 -50.81 -12.10 -5.49
CA ILE A 115 -51.21 -11.37 -4.28
C ILE A 115 -51.10 -12.25 -3.03
N ILE A 116 -50.48 -11.67 -1.99
CA ILE A 116 -50.24 -12.31 -0.70
C ILE A 116 -51.05 -11.65 0.41
N SER A 117 -51.22 -12.35 1.50
CA SER A 117 -51.92 -11.87 2.71
C SER A 117 -51.18 -12.33 3.97
N LEU A 118 -51.41 -11.69 5.09
CA LEU A 118 -50.91 -12.17 6.36
C LEU A 118 -51.32 -13.62 6.62
N ALA A 119 -50.36 -14.43 7.04
CA ALA A 119 -50.61 -15.84 7.41
C ALA A 119 -51.17 -15.93 8.82
N ASP A 120 -50.72 -15.05 9.71
CA ASP A 120 -51.09 -14.94 11.11
C ASP A 120 -50.92 -13.48 11.61
N THR A 121 -51.14 -13.27 12.89
CA THR A 121 -50.94 -11.97 13.59
C THR A 121 -49.76 -11.99 14.56
N ASN A 122 -48.85 -12.94 14.41
CA ASN A 122 -47.61 -13.01 15.19
C ASN A 122 -46.57 -12.15 14.57
N PHE A 123 -46.45 -10.94 15.08
CA PHE A 123 -45.45 -9.96 14.66
C PHE A 123 -44.20 -10.07 15.51
N GLY A 124 -43.05 -10.07 14.92
CA GLY A 124 -41.75 -10.10 15.60
C GLY A 124 -40.87 -8.92 15.22
N LEU A 125 -39.84 -8.69 15.99
CA LEU A 125 -38.83 -7.70 15.62
C LEU A 125 -37.93 -8.23 14.49
N PRO A 126 -37.47 -7.37 13.58
CA PRO A 126 -36.47 -7.74 12.59
C PRO A 126 -35.12 -8.06 13.28
N SER A 127 -34.25 -8.80 12.61
CA SER A 127 -32.90 -9.09 13.08
C SER A 127 -32.08 -7.81 13.29
N THR A 128 -31.07 -7.87 14.15
CA THR A 128 -30.16 -6.75 14.39
C THR A 128 -29.43 -6.35 13.09
N ASN A 129 -29.00 -7.33 12.30
CA ASN A 129 -28.37 -7.09 11.01
C ASN A 129 -29.26 -6.34 10.03
N LEU A 130 -30.55 -6.72 9.95
CA LEU A 130 -31.50 -6.03 9.09
C LEU A 130 -31.75 -4.58 9.57
N LYS A 131 -31.83 -4.35 10.89
CA LYS A 131 -31.96 -2.99 11.44
C LYS A 131 -30.77 -2.12 11.06
N ASP A 132 -29.54 -2.66 11.12
CA ASP A 132 -28.35 -1.95 10.71
C ASP A 132 -28.40 -1.62 9.22
N LYS A 133 -28.72 -2.60 8.35
CA LYS A 133 -28.87 -2.37 6.90
C LYS A 133 -29.86 -1.25 6.57
N LEU A 134 -31.00 -1.23 7.25
CA LEU A 134 -32.01 -0.18 7.07
C LEU A 134 -31.54 1.21 7.56
N SER A 135 -30.72 1.24 8.61
CA SER A 135 -30.06 2.46 9.06
C SER A 135 -29.09 2.99 8.00
N ARG A 136 -28.29 2.09 7.41
CA ARG A 136 -27.35 2.43 6.33
C ARG A 136 -28.07 2.95 5.08
N GLU A 137 -29.14 2.29 4.68
CA GLU A 137 -30.01 2.76 3.59
C GLU A 137 -30.56 4.17 3.87
N SER A 138 -31.02 4.41 5.09
CA SER A 138 -31.54 5.73 5.49
C SER A 138 -30.47 6.82 5.40
N GLN A 139 -29.22 6.52 5.78
CA GLN A 139 -28.10 7.44 5.59
C GLN A 139 -27.85 7.76 4.11
N ILE A 140 -27.76 6.76 3.26
CA ILE A 140 -27.55 6.95 1.81
C ILE A 140 -28.65 7.82 1.21
N ARG A 141 -29.92 7.52 1.52
CA ARG A 141 -31.05 8.32 1.05
C ARG A 141 -31.04 9.76 1.57
N LYS A 142 -30.57 9.95 2.79
CA LYS A 142 -30.40 11.28 3.38
C LYS A 142 -29.30 12.05 2.65
N ILE A 143 -28.12 11.45 2.45
CA ILE A 143 -27.01 12.09 1.71
C ILE A 143 -27.49 12.47 0.31
N PHE A 144 -28.14 11.55 -0.44
CA PHE A 144 -28.68 11.84 -1.77
C PHE A 144 -29.61 13.05 -1.78
N LYS A 145 -30.48 13.18 -0.78
CA LYS A 145 -31.44 14.28 -0.65
C LYS A 145 -30.76 15.58 -0.24
N ASP A 146 -29.84 15.50 0.73
CA ASP A 146 -29.19 16.68 1.31
C ASP A 146 -28.09 17.24 0.37
N THR A 147 -27.59 16.45 -0.59
CA THR A 147 -26.75 16.90 -1.69
C THR A 147 -27.58 17.65 -2.75
N GLY A 148 -28.53 18.47 -2.33
CA GLY A 148 -29.32 19.38 -3.16
C GLY A 148 -28.57 20.70 -3.28
N PHE A 149 -27.94 20.95 -4.41
CA PHE A 149 -27.31 22.24 -4.70
C PHE A 149 -28.31 23.18 -5.38
N THR A 150 -28.16 24.49 -5.15
CA THR A 150 -28.70 25.47 -6.10
C THR A 150 -28.02 25.22 -7.46
N GLU A 151 -28.67 25.55 -8.56
CA GLU A 151 -28.11 25.34 -9.92
C GLU A 151 -26.71 25.95 -10.07
N ARG A 152 -26.45 27.10 -9.44
CA ARG A 152 -25.13 27.76 -9.42
C ARG A 152 -24.10 26.96 -8.62
N ASP A 153 -24.47 26.44 -7.44
CA ASP A 153 -23.56 25.69 -6.57
C ASP A 153 -23.23 24.32 -7.17
N ALA A 154 -24.23 23.69 -7.81
CA ALA A 154 -24.06 22.44 -8.53
C ALA A 154 -23.02 22.57 -9.64
N LYS A 155 -23.15 23.60 -10.49
CA LYS A 155 -22.22 23.89 -11.58
C LYS A 155 -20.80 24.19 -11.08
N ASN A 156 -20.66 24.96 -10.00
CA ASN A 156 -19.36 25.22 -9.39
C ASN A 156 -18.73 23.93 -8.84
N THR A 157 -19.52 23.07 -8.22
CA THR A 157 -19.10 21.79 -7.68
C THR A 157 -18.67 20.83 -8.78
N VAL A 158 -19.43 20.72 -9.87
CA VAL A 158 -19.07 19.92 -11.05
C VAL A 158 -17.75 20.42 -11.65
N ASN A 159 -17.60 21.75 -11.85
CA ASN A 159 -16.35 22.31 -12.37
C ASN A 159 -15.17 22.06 -11.43
N ALA A 160 -15.36 22.16 -10.12
CA ALA A 160 -14.31 21.86 -9.15
C ALA A 160 -13.90 20.37 -9.19
N LEU A 161 -14.88 19.46 -9.32
CA LEU A 161 -14.60 18.03 -9.50
C LEU A 161 -13.84 17.77 -10.81
N HIS A 162 -14.26 18.36 -11.93
CA HIS A 162 -13.54 18.24 -13.20
C HIS A 162 -12.10 18.73 -13.09
N ASN A 163 -11.88 19.91 -12.53
CA ASN A 163 -10.52 20.45 -12.35
C ASN A 163 -9.66 19.53 -11.47
N ILE A 164 -10.22 19.00 -10.37
CA ILE A 164 -9.52 18.05 -9.51
C ILE A 164 -9.19 16.76 -10.28
N MET A 165 -10.11 16.28 -11.09
CA MET A 165 -9.90 15.08 -11.91
C MET A 165 -8.87 15.33 -13.00
N ASP A 166 -8.95 16.43 -13.72
CA ASP A 166 -8.01 16.82 -14.77
C ASP A 166 -6.59 17.04 -14.21
N ASP A 167 -6.46 17.78 -13.11
CA ASP A 167 -5.17 18.05 -12.47
C ASP A 167 -4.52 16.80 -11.88
N LEU A 168 -5.33 15.91 -11.31
CA LEU A 168 -4.83 14.72 -10.63
C LEU A 168 -4.56 13.55 -11.59
N TYR A 169 -5.26 13.47 -12.74
CA TYR A 169 -5.34 12.23 -13.52
C TYR A 169 -5.00 12.35 -15.00
N SER A 170 -4.48 13.50 -15.42
CA SER A 170 -4.18 13.77 -16.84
C SER A 170 -3.17 12.85 -17.52
N ASN A 171 -2.43 11.99 -16.77
CA ASN A 171 -1.34 11.20 -17.32
C ASN A 171 -1.16 9.78 -16.79
N ALA A 172 -2.09 9.21 -16.00
CA ALA A 172 -1.90 7.87 -15.45
C ALA A 172 -3.22 7.07 -15.34
N ASP A 173 -3.48 6.22 -16.32
CA ASP A 173 -4.66 5.37 -16.42
C ASP A 173 -4.78 4.34 -15.27
N ASP A 174 -3.67 4.00 -14.57
CA ASP A 174 -3.60 3.01 -13.51
C ASP A 174 -3.73 3.58 -12.09
N ARG A 175 -3.76 4.91 -11.95
CA ARG A 175 -3.73 5.57 -10.64
C ARG A 175 -4.91 5.22 -9.75
N PHE A 176 -6.11 5.04 -10.31
CA PHE A 176 -7.29 4.69 -9.52
C PHE A 176 -7.12 3.34 -8.79
N VAL A 177 -6.42 2.37 -9.40
CA VAL A 177 -6.14 1.07 -8.77
C VAL A 177 -5.25 1.25 -7.54
N TYR A 178 -4.22 2.07 -7.65
CA TYR A 178 -3.34 2.37 -6.51
C TYR A 178 -4.08 3.11 -5.38
N GLU A 179 -4.98 4.04 -5.70
CA GLU A 179 -5.79 4.73 -4.69
C GLU A 179 -6.76 3.75 -3.98
N LEU A 180 -7.33 2.78 -4.72
CA LEU A 180 -8.15 1.73 -4.13
C LEU A 180 -7.31 0.79 -3.25
N LEU A 181 -6.11 0.41 -3.69
CA LEU A 181 -5.15 -0.38 -2.89
C LEU A 181 -4.76 0.33 -1.61
N GLN A 182 -4.49 1.65 -1.69
CA GLN A 182 -4.19 2.46 -0.52
C GLN A 182 -5.36 2.50 0.46
N ASN A 183 -6.58 2.67 -0.04
CA ASN A 183 -7.77 2.66 0.81
C ASN A 183 -7.98 1.30 1.49
N ALA A 184 -7.69 0.20 0.82
CA ALA A 184 -7.75 -1.13 1.39
C ALA A 184 -6.66 -1.34 2.46
N ASP A 185 -5.43 -0.86 2.20
CA ASP A 185 -4.30 -0.92 3.13
C ASP A 185 -4.53 -0.10 4.42
N ASP A 186 -5.18 1.06 4.30
CA ASP A 186 -5.49 1.96 5.42
C ASP A 186 -6.60 1.41 6.34
N GLN A 187 -7.31 0.36 5.94
CA GLN A 187 -8.47 -0.16 6.65
C GLN A 187 -8.40 -1.68 6.85
N PRO A 188 -7.39 -2.19 7.56
CA PRO A 188 -7.39 -3.60 7.92
C PRO A 188 -8.50 -3.88 8.94
N GLU A 189 -9.03 -5.10 8.95
CA GLU A 189 -9.75 -5.61 10.10
C GLU A 189 -8.75 -5.92 11.22
N GLU A 190 -9.11 -5.69 12.47
CA GLU A 190 -8.21 -5.87 13.61
C GLU A 190 -7.62 -7.29 13.63
N GLY A 191 -6.30 -7.39 13.60
CA GLY A 191 -5.56 -8.65 13.60
C GLY A 191 -5.59 -9.44 12.30
N GLN A 192 -6.06 -8.87 11.18
CA GLN A 192 -6.07 -9.52 9.88
C GLN A 192 -5.26 -8.76 8.84
N LEU A 193 -4.57 -9.52 8.00
CA LEU A 193 -3.92 -9.00 6.80
C LEU A 193 -4.93 -8.87 5.67
N VAL A 194 -4.71 -7.91 4.80
CA VAL A 194 -5.61 -7.61 3.69
C VAL A 194 -5.18 -8.37 2.43
N SER A 195 -6.15 -9.04 1.83
CA SER A 195 -6.05 -9.62 0.49
C SER A 195 -6.97 -8.85 -0.45
N VAL A 196 -6.47 -8.53 -1.63
CA VAL A 196 -7.20 -7.79 -2.67
C VAL A 196 -7.32 -8.63 -3.92
N ILE A 197 -8.50 -8.64 -4.52
CA ILE A 197 -8.79 -9.31 -5.79
C ILE A 197 -9.27 -8.26 -6.78
N LEU A 198 -8.60 -8.17 -7.91
CA LEU A 198 -9.02 -7.45 -9.10
C LEU A 198 -9.55 -8.47 -10.10
N GLN A 199 -10.79 -8.31 -10.55
CA GLN A 199 -11.36 -9.19 -11.56
C GLN A 199 -11.92 -8.38 -12.72
N LEU A 200 -11.40 -8.63 -13.92
CA LEU A 200 -11.87 -7.97 -15.13
C LEU A 200 -12.91 -8.87 -15.82
N LEU A 201 -14.15 -8.39 -15.81
CA LEU A 201 -15.28 -8.99 -16.50
C LEU A 201 -15.47 -8.33 -17.89
N LYS A 202 -16.52 -8.70 -18.59
CA LYS A 202 -16.79 -8.15 -19.94
C LYS A 202 -17.13 -6.65 -19.92
N GLU A 203 -17.91 -6.20 -18.93
CA GLU A 203 -18.42 -4.83 -18.83
C GLU A 203 -18.10 -4.20 -17.46
N HIS A 204 -17.34 -4.90 -16.58
CA HIS A 204 -17.04 -4.43 -15.24
C HIS A 204 -15.62 -4.82 -14.80
N LEU A 205 -14.96 -3.90 -14.12
CA LEU A 205 -13.80 -4.21 -13.27
C LEU A 205 -14.27 -4.29 -11.83
N LEU A 206 -14.03 -5.40 -11.18
CA LEU A 206 -14.30 -5.61 -9.77
C LEU A 206 -13.03 -5.43 -8.96
N PHE A 207 -13.10 -4.62 -7.91
CA PHE A 207 -12.08 -4.48 -6.89
C PHE A 207 -12.68 -4.98 -5.57
N MET A 208 -12.12 -6.03 -5.01
CA MET A 208 -12.67 -6.72 -3.84
C MET A 208 -11.59 -6.92 -2.79
N HIS A 209 -11.95 -6.85 -1.50
CA HIS A 209 -11.01 -7.12 -0.41
C HIS A 209 -11.70 -7.54 0.89
N ASN A 210 -10.94 -8.25 1.74
CA ASN A 210 -11.39 -8.74 3.04
C ASN A 210 -11.15 -7.75 4.20
N GLY A 211 -10.76 -6.53 3.93
CA GLY A 211 -10.53 -5.49 4.95
C GLY A 211 -11.80 -5.05 5.69
N ARG A 212 -11.70 -4.05 6.54
CA ARG A 212 -12.82 -3.51 7.32
C ARG A 212 -13.93 -2.98 6.41
N VAL A 213 -15.16 -3.33 6.74
CA VAL A 213 -16.34 -2.76 6.06
C VAL A 213 -16.49 -1.26 6.36
N PHE A 214 -17.09 -0.53 5.45
CA PHE A 214 -17.32 0.90 5.58
C PHE A 214 -18.21 1.21 6.78
N ASP A 215 -17.86 2.24 7.50
CA ASP A 215 -18.71 2.86 8.52
C ASP A 215 -19.43 4.11 7.97
N THR A 216 -20.18 4.79 8.83
CA THR A 216 -20.91 6.02 8.46
C THR A 216 -19.96 7.11 7.98
N ASP A 217 -18.78 7.17 8.58
CA ASP A 217 -17.79 8.21 8.34
C ASP A 217 -17.08 8.01 7.01
N ASP A 218 -16.79 6.76 6.66
CA ASP A 218 -16.22 6.40 5.36
C ASP A 218 -17.17 6.81 4.23
N VAL A 219 -18.46 6.50 4.36
CA VAL A 219 -19.48 6.82 3.35
C VAL A 219 -19.66 8.34 3.21
N ASP A 220 -19.76 9.08 4.31
CA ASP A 220 -19.84 10.54 4.25
C ASP A 220 -18.59 11.15 3.58
N SER A 221 -17.40 10.61 3.83
CA SER A 221 -16.15 11.04 3.21
C SER A 221 -16.14 10.76 1.70
N ILE A 222 -16.60 9.59 1.28
CA ILE A 222 -16.71 9.24 -0.15
C ILE A 222 -17.71 10.16 -0.86
N CYS A 223 -18.77 10.60 -0.20
CA CYS A 223 -19.82 11.46 -0.78
C CYS A 223 -19.54 12.96 -0.67
N SER A 224 -18.38 13.38 -0.15
CA SER A 224 -18.01 14.80 0.01
C SER A 224 -16.83 15.20 -0.86
N ILE A 225 -16.63 16.53 -1.05
CA ILE A 225 -15.42 17.11 -1.62
C ILE A 225 -14.64 17.74 -0.48
N GLY A 226 -13.55 17.08 -0.06
CA GLY A 226 -12.53 17.71 0.80
C GLY A 226 -12.97 18.15 2.21
N ASP A 227 -14.19 17.85 2.63
CA ASP A 227 -14.70 18.23 3.95
C ASP A 227 -14.30 17.22 5.04
N SER A 228 -12.98 17.02 5.18
CA SER A 228 -12.42 16.28 6.33
C SER A 228 -12.38 17.13 7.62
N THR A 229 -13.01 18.32 7.64
CA THR A 229 -12.86 19.31 8.71
C THR A 229 -13.58 18.97 10.01
N LYS A 230 -14.35 17.91 10.09
CA LYS A 230 -15.18 17.62 11.28
C LYS A 230 -14.82 16.35 12.07
N ARG A 231 -13.73 15.62 11.79
CA ARG A 231 -13.52 14.32 12.45
C ARG A 231 -12.18 14.14 13.16
N LYS A 232 -12.28 13.53 14.33
CA LYS A 232 -11.28 13.49 15.41
C LYS A 232 -10.19 12.42 15.29
N ASP A 233 -10.09 11.65 14.20
CA ASP A 233 -9.09 10.59 14.09
C ASP A 233 -7.77 11.10 13.53
N LYS A 234 -6.78 11.16 14.42
CA LYS A 234 -5.45 11.77 14.23
C LYS A 234 -4.44 10.90 13.47
N GLU A 235 -4.75 9.64 13.14
CA GLU A 235 -3.73 8.65 12.76
C GLU A 235 -3.80 8.16 11.30
N LYS A 236 -4.81 8.54 10.51
CA LYS A 236 -4.97 7.99 9.16
C LYS A 236 -4.39 8.89 8.08
N ILE A 237 -3.40 8.36 7.36
CA ILE A 237 -2.68 9.04 6.28
C ILE A 237 -3.36 8.74 4.94
N GLY A 238 -4.20 9.62 4.40
CA GLY A 238 -4.81 9.54 3.08
C GLY A 238 -5.74 10.72 2.84
N TYR A 239 -5.80 11.21 1.63
CA TYR A 239 -6.81 12.16 1.16
C TYR A 239 -8.15 11.43 1.00
N LYS A 240 -8.75 10.92 2.11
CA LYS A 240 -10.04 10.24 2.02
C LYS A 240 -11.07 11.14 1.38
N GLY A 241 -11.66 10.67 0.28
CA GLY A 241 -12.69 11.34 -0.49
C GLY A 241 -12.22 11.92 -1.82
N ILE A 242 -11.01 12.46 -1.94
CA ILE A 242 -10.50 12.93 -3.23
C ILE A 242 -9.88 11.77 -4.02
N GLY A 243 -9.04 10.93 -3.41
CA GLY A 243 -8.43 9.77 -4.05
C GLY A 243 -9.47 8.80 -4.62
N PHE A 244 -10.53 8.51 -3.86
CA PHE A 244 -11.63 7.68 -4.35
C PHE A 244 -12.30 8.24 -5.61
N LYS A 245 -12.30 9.59 -5.82
CA LYS A 245 -12.89 10.19 -7.02
C LYS A 245 -12.19 9.80 -8.32
N SER A 246 -10.97 9.24 -8.23
CA SER A 246 -10.25 8.71 -9.39
C SER A 246 -11.01 7.62 -10.14
N VAL A 247 -11.87 6.85 -9.46
CA VAL A 247 -12.68 5.81 -10.12
C VAL A 247 -13.66 6.37 -11.16
N PHE A 248 -14.02 7.65 -11.05
CA PHE A 248 -14.95 8.30 -11.96
C PHE A 248 -14.29 8.85 -13.24
N THR A 249 -12.97 8.78 -13.37
CA THR A 249 -12.28 9.16 -14.60
C THR A 249 -12.53 8.17 -15.73
N GLY A 250 -12.70 6.90 -15.39
CA GLY A 250 -12.89 5.82 -16.36
C GLY A 250 -14.22 5.08 -16.24
N SER A 251 -15.13 5.51 -15.33
CA SER A 251 -16.41 4.82 -15.13
C SER A 251 -17.54 5.80 -14.83
N ASP A 252 -18.59 5.71 -15.58
CA ASP A 252 -19.83 6.48 -15.37
C ASP A 252 -20.77 5.81 -14.36
N THR A 253 -20.51 4.54 -14.00
CA THR A 253 -21.26 3.80 -12.99
C THR A 253 -20.32 3.07 -12.03
N VAL A 254 -20.35 3.44 -10.75
CA VAL A 254 -19.58 2.81 -9.69
C VAL A 254 -20.51 2.25 -8.63
N ILE A 255 -20.47 0.94 -8.41
CA ILE A 255 -21.31 0.24 -7.44
C ILE A 255 -20.44 -0.19 -6.25
N ILE A 256 -20.93 0.04 -5.05
CA ILE A 256 -20.23 -0.28 -3.80
C ILE A 256 -21.09 -1.21 -2.96
N ASN A 257 -20.53 -2.35 -2.59
CA ASN A 257 -21.06 -3.28 -1.61
C ASN A 257 -20.05 -3.40 -0.45
N SER A 258 -20.44 -3.03 0.76
CA SER A 258 -19.56 -3.10 1.93
C SER A 258 -20.35 -3.37 3.20
N GLY A 259 -20.31 -4.60 3.68
CA GLY A 259 -21.13 -5.05 4.79
C GLY A 259 -22.61 -4.83 4.51
N ASN A 260 -23.26 -3.96 5.29
CA ASN A 260 -24.68 -3.63 5.12
C ASN A 260 -24.92 -2.41 4.21
N TYR A 261 -23.88 -1.84 3.62
CA TYR A 261 -24.02 -0.83 2.57
C TYR A 261 -24.10 -1.45 1.19
N SER A 262 -25.04 -0.96 0.38
CA SER A 262 -25.20 -1.30 -1.03
C SER A 262 -25.71 -0.08 -1.77
N PHE A 263 -24.82 0.62 -2.50
CA PHE A 263 -25.18 1.87 -3.21
C PHE A 263 -24.33 2.05 -4.46
N ALA A 264 -24.78 2.92 -5.34
CA ALA A 264 -24.05 3.27 -6.55
C ALA A 264 -23.97 4.79 -6.75
N PHE A 265 -22.96 5.21 -7.45
CA PHE A 265 -22.89 6.45 -8.18
C PHE A 265 -23.13 6.12 -9.64
N ASP A 266 -24.23 6.62 -10.22
CA ASP A 266 -24.66 6.26 -11.57
C ASP A 266 -25.09 7.54 -12.30
N LYS A 267 -24.29 7.97 -13.26
CA LYS A 267 -24.49 9.18 -14.06
C LYS A 267 -25.81 9.14 -14.85
N TYR A 268 -26.21 7.96 -15.30
CA TYR A 268 -27.36 7.78 -16.16
C TYR A 268 -28.59 7.25 -15.41
N SER A 269 -28.58 7.34 -14.09
CA SER A 269 -29.67 6.84 -13.28
C SER A 269 -31.00 7.53 -13.62
N PRO A 270 -32.09 6.78 -13.81
CA PRO A 270 -33.42 7.34 -14.04
C PRO A 270 -33.92 8.30 -12.95
N VAL A 271 -33.29 8.30 -11.77
CA VAL A 271 -33.62 9.19 -10.64
C VAL A 271 -33.41 10.67 -10.97
N TYR A 272 -32.57 10.98 -11.96
CA TYR A 272 -32.28 12.34 -12.39
C TYR A 272 -33.27 12.86 -13.46
N GLY A 273 -34.10 11.97 -14.03
CA GLY A 273 -35.05 12.36 -15.10
C GLY A 273 -34.34 12.94 -16.32
N ASP A 274 -34.88 14.06 -16.83
CA ASP A 274 -34.34 14.77 -18.00
C ASP A 274 -33.34 15.89 -17.60
N ALA A 275 -32.74 15.83 -16.40
CA ALA A 275 -31.82 16.85 -15.93
C ALA A 275 -30.50 16.87 -16.71
N ASP A 276 -29.95 18.05 -16.95
CA ASP A 276 -28.62 18.22 -17.55
C ASP A 276 -27.53 17.74 -16.57
N MET A 277 -26.84 16.67 -16.91
CA MET A 277 -25.81 16.05 -16.06
C MET A 277 -24.59 16.95 -15.84
N ASN A 278 -24.36 17.96 -16.69
CA ASN A 278 -23.32 18.97 -16.45
C ASN A 278 -23.63 19.86 -15.22
N ASN A 279 -24.84 19.83 -14.72
CA ASN A 279 -25.28 20.57 -13.54
C ASN A 279 -25.59 19.67 -12.35
N ILE A 280 -25.29 18.37 -12.41
CA ILE A 280 -25.51 17.41 -11.32
C ILE A 280 -24.17 16.81 -10.92
N PRO A 281 -23.70 17.03 -9.67
CA PRO A 281 -22.51 16.37 -9.15
C PRO A 281 -22.85 14.93 -8.74
N TRP A 282 -23.15 14.09 -9.73
CA TRP A 282 -23.59 12.71 -9.54
C TRP A 282 -22.56 11.87 -8.77
N GLN A 283 -21.27 12.20 -8.88
CA GLN A 283 -20.16 11.57 -8.15
C GLN A 283 -20.23 11.79 -6.62
N LEU A 284 -21.15 12.63 -6.14
CA LEU A 284 -21.40 12.91 -4.73
C LEU A 284 -22.78 12.45 -4.27
N LYS A 285 -23.60 11.95 -5.18
CA LYS A 285 -25.00 11.58 -4.94
C LYS A 285 -25.17 10.06 -4.94
N PRO A 286 -24.96 9.38 -3.79
CA PRO A 286 -25.07 7.94 -3.72
C PRO A 286 -26.54 7.50 -3.85
N ILE A 287 -26.79 6.48 -4.63
CA ILE A 287 -28.10 5.89 -4.87
C ILE A 287 -28.11 4.50 -4.26
N TRP A 288 -29.01 4.25 -3.31
CA TRP A 288 -29.17 2.92 -2.73
C TRP A 288 -29.47 1.89 -3.81
N GLN A 289 -28.73 0.77 -3.81
CA GLN A 289 -28.90 -0.33 -4.76
C GLN A 289 -29.50 -1.56 -4.07
N GLU A 290 -30.55 -2.09 -4.63
CA GLU A 290 -31.06 -3.40 -4.24
C GLU A 290 -30.31 -4.47 -5.06
N ARG A 291 -30.01 -5.64 -4.46
CA ARG A 291 -29.24 -6.71 -5.09
C ARG A 291 -29.77 -7.11 -6.47
N TYR A 292 -31.10 -7.10 -6.67
CA TYR A 292 -31.70 -7.44 -7.96
C TYR A 292 -31.41 -6.44 -9.10
N ARG A 293 -30.99 -5.21 -8.76
CA ARG A 293 -30.62 -4.15 -9.72
C ARG A 293 -29.19 -4.22 -10.21
N TYR A 294 -28.36 -5.04 -9.56
CA TYR A 294 -26.97 -5.17 -9.99
C TYR A 294 -26.92 -5.77 -11.40
N PRO A 295 -25.91 -5.36 -12.21
CA PRO A 295 -25.63 -6.00 -13.48
C PRO A 295 -25.53 -7.52 -13.34
N LYS A 296 -25.94 -8.26 -14.37
CA LYS A 296 -26.03 -9.73 -14.27
C LYS A 296 -24.72 -10.37 -13.88
N GLU A 297 -23.61 -9.96 -14.52
CA GLU A 297 -22.31 -10.53 -14.28
C GLU A 297 -21.77 -10.24 -12.87
N VAL A 298 -22.08 -9.07 -12.28
CA VAL A 298 -21.73 -8.74 -10.88
C VAL A 298 -22.62 -9.53 -9.91
N LYS A 299 -23.93 -9.62 -10.19
CA LYS A 299 -24.87 -10.32 -9.34
C LYS A 299 -24.59 -11.83 -9.24
N GLU A 300 -24.13 -12.45 -10.34
CA GLU A 300 -23.81 -13.88 -10.44
C GLU A 300 -22.36 -14.18 -9.98
N ASN A 301 -21.57 -13.18 -9.65
CA ASN A 301 -20.21 -13.34 -9.18
C ASN A 301 -20.19 -13.66 -7.67
N GLU A 302 -19.90 -14.92 -7.32
CA GLU A 302 -19.91 -15.37 -5.93
C GLU A 302 -18.85 -14.64 -5.10
N THR A 303 -17.62 -14.49 -5.62
CA THR A 303 -16.51 -13.81 -4.94
C THR A 303 -16.84 -12.37 -4.52
N PHE A 304 -17.58 -11.64 -5.39
CA PHE A 304 -18.00 -10.27 -5.07
C PHE A 304 -18.89 -10.18 -3.83
N TRP A 305 -19.66 -11.23 -3.55
CA TRP A 305 -20.57 -11.26 -2.40
C TRP A 305 -19.96 -11.92 -1.16
N GLU A 306 -18.91 -12.72 -1.33
CA GLU A 306 -18.18 -13.35 -0.23
C GLU A 306 -17.18 -12.39 0.41
N GLU A 307 -16.61 -11.48 -0.39
CA GLU A 307 -15.67 -10.47 0.11
C GLU A 307 -16.40 -9.39 0.93
N ARG A 308 -15.69 -8.82 1.90
CA ARG A 308 -16.26 -7.84 2.85
C ARG A 308 -16.54 -6.49 2.19
N VAL A 309 -15.72 -6.12 1.22
CA VAL A 309 -15.85 -4.92 0.40
C VAL A 309 -15.71 -5.28 -1.05
N GLY A 310 -16.70 -4.90 -1.86
CA GLY A 310 -16.70 -5.03 -3.30
C GLY A 310 -17.04 -3.70 -3.96
N ILE A 311 -16.20 -3.28 -4.90
CA ILE A 311 -16.40 -2.09 -5.73
C ILE A 311 -16.42 -2.56 -7.19
N SER A 312 -17.49 -2.23 -7.91
CA SER A 312 -17.65 -2.55 -9.33
C SER A 312 -17.62 -1.26 -10.14
N LEU A 313 -16.72 -1.19 -11.09
CA LEU A 313 -16.59 -0.10 -12.05
C LEU A 313 -17.12 -0.59 -13.40
N GLU A 314 -18.10 0.10 -13.97
CA GLU A 314 -18.54 -0.16 -15.35
C GLU A 314 -17.41 0.26 -16.30
N VAL A 315 -17.09 -0.61 -17.25
CA VAL A 315 -16.02 -0.41 -18.24
C VAL A 315 -16.62 -0.53 -19.64
N GLU A 316 -16.41 0.50 -20.45
CA GLU A 316 -16.78 0.43 -21.86
C GLU A 316 -15.89 -0.57 -22.62
N GLU A 317 -16.46 -1.27 -23.59
CA GLU A 317 -15.76 -2.31 -24.36
C GLU A 317 -14.48 -1.78 -25.03
N ASP A 318 -14.49 -0.55 -25.50
CA ASP A 318 -13.34 0.11 -26.13
C ASP A 318 -12.18 0.37 -25.14
N ASN A 319 -12.48 0.52 -23.86
CA ASN A 319 -11.51 0.81 -22.80
C ASN A 319 -11.00 -0.44 -22.08
N LEU A 320 -11.57 -1.62 -22.30
CA LEU A 320 -11.20 -2.86 -21.63
C LEU A 320 -9.70 -3.18 -21.74
N ASN A 321 -9.13 -2.95 -22.91
CA ASN A 321 -7.70 -3.21 -23.11
C ASN A 321 -6.80 -2.26 -22.33
N ASP A 322 -7.20 -1.01 -22.16
CA ASP A 322 -6.45 -0.02 -21.39
C ASP A 322 -6.46 -0.39 -19.90
N TYR A 323 -7.61 -0.80 -19.37
CA TYR A 323 -7.70 -1.33 -18.01
C TYR A 323 -6.83 -2.56 -17.81
N ARG A 324 -6.86 -3.52 -18.75
CA ARG A 324 -5.99 -4.71 -18.72
C ARG A 324 -4.52 -4.33 -18.68
N MET A 325 -4.09 -3.44 -19.57
CA MET A 325 -2.69 -3.02 -19.66
C MET A 325 -2.24 -2.25 -18.41
N SER A 326 -3.11 -1.42 -17.85
CA SER A 326 -2.86 -0.68 -16.61
C SER A 326 -2.66 -1.62 -15.42
N ILE A 327 -3.56 -2.60 -15.25
CA ILE A 327 -3.44 -3.60 -14.18
C ILE A 327 -2.21 -4.49 -14.41
N ALA A 328 -1.95 -4.93 -15.64
CA ALA A 328 -0.77 -5.76 -15.97
C ALA A 328 0.54 -5.05 -15.62
N ARG A 329 0.64 -3.72 -15.80
CA ARG A 329 1.81 -2.92 -15.36
C ARG A 329 2.05 -3.01 -13.86
N ILE A 330 0.98 -2.92 -13.05
CA ILE A 330 1.03 -3.04 -11.59
C ILE A 330 1.60 -4.42 -11.19
N PHE A 331 1.14 -5.49 -11.86
CA PHE A 331 1.60 -6.86 -11.62
C PHE A 331 2.98 -7.18 -12.20
N THR A 332 3.48 -6.33 -13.10
CA THR A 332 4.85 -6.46 -13.65
C THR A 332 5.88 -5.82 -12.75
N HIS A 333 5.51 -4.74 -12.03
CA HIS A 333 6.41 -4.00 -11.15
C HIS A 333 5.82 -3.87 -9.74
N PRO A 334 5.77 -4.96 -8.97
CA PRO A 334 5.04 -5.00 -7.69
C PRO A 334 5.79 -4.35 -6.51
N ILE A 335 6.82 -3.53 -6.77
CA ILE A 335 7.67 -2.90 -5.76
C ILE A 335 6.86 -2.04 -4.78
N PHE A 336 5.75 -1.41 -5.21
CA PHE A 336 4.87 -0.64 -4.34
C PHE A 336 4.34 -1.46 -3.15
N LEU A 337 4.24 -2.80 -3.29
CA LEU A 337 3.79 -3.70 -2.24
C LEU A 337 4.71 -3.68 -1.01
N LEU A 338 5.99 -3.31 -1.18
CA LEU A 338 6.94 -3.14 -0.06
C LEU A 338 6.45 -2.12 0.97
N PHE A 339 5.72 -1.09 0.52
CA PHE A 339 5.30 0.05 1.34
C PHE A 339 3.85 -0.03 1.80
N LEU A 340 3.08 -1.02 1.33
CA LEU A 340 1.78 -1.36 1.89
C LEU A 340 1.99 -2.07 3.23
N LYS A 341 1.26 -1.64 4.27
CA LYS A 341 1.43 -2.21 5.62
C LYS A 341 0.64 -3.49 5.82
N ASN A 342 -0.59 -3.47 5.36
CA ASN A 342 -1.60 -4.47 5.67
C ASN A 342 -1.95 -5.35 4.46
N VAL A 343 -1.86 -4.81 3.23
CA VAL A 343 -2.07 -5.60 2.01
C VAL A 343 -0.87 -6.49 1.77
N THR A 344 -1.10 -7.80 1.81
CA THR A 344 -0.06 -8.83 1.61
C THR A 344 -0.29 -9.70 0.40
N ASN A 345 -1.51 -9.74 -0.11
CA ASN A 345 -1.87 -10.52 -1.29
C ASN A 345 -2.64 -9.65 -2.28
N LEU A 346 -2.28 -9.76 -3.53
CA LEU A 346 -2.95 -9.11 -4.64
C LEU A 346 -3.15 -10.13 -5.76
N GLU A 347 -4.40 -10.31 -6.20
CA GLU A 347 -4.76 -11.25 -7.25
C GLU A 347 -5.43 -10.50 -8.41
N PHE A 348 -5.05 -10.85 -9.64
CA PHE A 348 -5.71 -10.39 -10.86
C PHE A 348 -6.30 -11.58 -11.60
N ASP A 349 -7.60 -11.56 -11.84
CA ASP A 349 -8.37 -12.61 -12.47
C ASP A 349 -9.06 -12.09 -13.74
N GLU A 350 -8.72 -12.68 -14.89
CA GLU A 350 -9.37 -12.43 -16.19
C GLU A 350 -10.12 -13.68 -16.70
N GLY A 351 -10.53 -14.57 -15.80
CA GLY A 351 -11.19 -15.83 -16.12
C GLY A 351 -10.21 -16.97 -16.40
N GLU A 352 -9.63 -17.04 -17.59
CA GLU A 352 -8.64 -18.10 -17.92
C GLU A 352 -7.24 -17.79 -17.39
N LEU A 353 -6.91 -16.52 -17.23
CA LEU A 353 -5.63 -16.05 -16.69
C LEU A 353 -5.81 -15.50 -15.29
N ARG A 354 -5.05 -16.05 -14.35
CA ARG A 354 -5.01 -15.58 -12.97
C ARG A 354 -3.56 -15.40 -12.55
N THR A 355 -3.23 -14.22 -12.05
CA THR A 355 -1.90 -13.88 -11.55
C THR A 355 -2.02 -13.45 -10.10
N LYS A 356 -1.16 -13.99 -9.24
CA LYS A 356 -1.12 -13.66 -7.81
C LYS A 356 0.23 -13.11 -7.42
N ILE A 357 0.23 -12.01 -6.67
CA ILE A 357 1.42 -11.46 -6.02
C ILE A 357 1.19 -11.51 -4.52
N SER A 358 2.20 -11.92 -3.79
CA SER A 358 2.18 -11.91 -2.33
C SER A 358 3.50 -11.40 -1.78
N LYS A 359 3.44 -10.86 -0.56
CA LYS A 359 4.65 -10.55 0.21
C LYS A 359 4.71 -11.42 1.47
N SER A 360 5.90 -11.91 1.77
CA SER A 360 6.19 -12.73 2.93
C SER A 360 7.49 -12.28 3.58
N HIS A 361 7.68 -12.63 4.86
CA HIS A 361 8.91 -12.35 5.59
C HIS A 361 9.67 -13.65 5.84
N ASP A 362 10.98 -13.61 5.59
CA ASP A 362 11.93 -14.64 5.98
C ASP A 362 13.03 -13.96 6.81
N GLY A 363 12.83 -13.92 8.13
CA GLY A 363 13.64 -13.10 9.03
C GLY A 363 13.53 -11.62 8.68
N ASP A 364 14.66 -10.98 8.43
CA ASP A 364 14.75 -9.56 8.06
C ASP A 364 14.55 -9.31 6.55
N ILE A 365 14.40 -10.38 5.76
CA ILE A 365 14.19 -10.30 4.31
C ILE A 365 12.69 -10.33 4.01
N LEU A 366 12.21 -9.33 3.31
CA LEU A 366 10.87 -9.30 2.72
C LEU A 366 10.96 -9.85 1.28
N ARG A 367 10.16 -10.86 0.98
CA ARG A 367 10.07 -11.45 -0.37
C ARG A 367 8.77 -11.03 -1.03
N ILE A 368 8.86 -10.66 -2.30
CA ILE A 368 7.73 -10.55 -3.19
C ILE A 368 7.70 -11.83 -4.03
N GLU A 369 6.57 -12.51 -4.02
CA GLU A 369 6.34 -13.74 -4.78
C GLU A 369 5.30 -13.48 -5.86
N LYS A 370 5.52 -14.02 -7.04
CA LYS A 370 4.57 -14.02 -8.15
C LYS A 370 4.23 -15.45 -8.50
N ASP A 371 2.96 -15.80 -8.42
CA ASP A 371 2.44 -17.16 -8.67
C ASP A 371 3.20 -18.25 -7.88
N GLY A 372 3.59 -17.93 -6.64
CA GLY A 372 4.32 -18.82 -5.73
C GLY A 372 5.82 -18.94 -6.02
N ILE A 373 6.36 -18.14 -6.92
CA ILE A 373 7.80 -18.06 -7.22
C ILE A 373 8.33 -16.72 -6.71
N VAL A 374 9.47 -16.75 -6.02
CA VAL A 374 10.13 -15.51 -5.55
C VAL A 374 10.53 -14.67 -6.74
N ASP A 375 9.91 -13.49 -6.88
CA ASP A 375 10.21 -12.50 -7.89
C ASP A 375 11.39 -11.60 -7.46
N SER A 376 11.33 -11.13 -6.21
CA SER A 376 12.38 -10.27 -5.66
C SER A 376 12.44 -10.35 -4.14
N SER A 377 13.62 -10.05 -3.59
CA SER A 377 13.88 -10.03 -2.15
C SER A 377 14.44 -8.68 -1.72
N TRP A 378 14.04 -8.21 -0.54
CA TRP A 378 14.30 -6.86 -0.07
C TRP A 378 14.59 -6.82 1.42
N VAL A 379 15.46 -5.88 1.84
CA VAL A 379 15.49 -5.40 3.22
C VAL A 379 14.75 -4.08 3.28
N VAL A 380 13.78 -4.00 4.20
CA VAL A 380 12.92 -2.83 4.34
C VAL A 380 12.99 -2.32 5.77
N LYS A 381 13.05 -1.00 5.95
CA LYS A 381 13.04 -0.36 7.26
C LYS A 381 12.15 0.87 7.26
N ASP A 382 11.24 0.90 8.24
CA ASP A 382 10.34 2.02 8.48
C ASP A 382 10.83 2.86 9.65
N TYR A 383 10.85 4.17 9.45
CA TYR A 383 11.20 5.16 10.47
C TYR A 383 10.02 6.10 10.74
N PRO A 384 9.34 5.94 11.88
CA PRO A 384 8.38 6.94 12.35
C PRO A 384 9.14 8.18 12.84
N ILE A 385 8.73 9.36 12.38
CA ILE A 385 9.41 10.63 12.65
C ILE A 385 8.43 11.59 13.31
N ILE A 386 8.79 12.14 14.44
CA ILE A 386 8.04 13.24 15.08
C ILE A 386 8.34 14.53 14.30
N ILE A 387 7.31 15.20 13.83
CA ILE A 387 7.44 16.46 13.11
C ILE A 387 7.75 17.57 14.10
N PRO A 388 8.93 18.26 13.99
CA PRO A 388 9.29 19.36 14.86
C PRO A 388 8.25 20.49 14.87
N GLN A 389 8.12 21.19 16.00
CA GLN A 389 7.13 22.26 16.14
C GLN A 389 7.31 23.37 15.10
N GLU A 390 8.55 23.76 14.85
CA GLU A 390 8.93 24.77 13.83
C GLU A 390 8.49 24.40 12.41
N ILE A 391 8.59 23.11 12.06
CA ILE A 391 8.08 22.62 10.77
C ILE A 391 6.54 22.67 10.75
N ARG A 392 5.88 22.25 11.83
CA ARG A 392 4.42 22.31 11.94
C ARG A 392 3.89 23.74 11.86
N ASP A 393 4.57 24.69 12.50
CA ASP A 393 4.19 26.11 12.44
C ASP A 393 4.35 26.66 11.02
N ALA A 394 5.44 26.34 10.35
CA ALA A 394 5.66 26.74 8.94
C ALA A 394 4.64 26.12 7.97
N LEU A 395 4.17 24.89 8.24
CA LEU A 395 3.12 24.25 7.43
C LEU A 395 1.76 24.93 7.62
N GLN A 396 1.44 25.48 8.81
CA GLN A 396 0.17 26.20 9.04
C GLN A 396 0.04 27.44 8.14
N ASP A 397 1.15 28.15 7.90
CA ASP A 397 1.17 29.36 7.11
C ASP A 397 1.14 29.11 5.59
N ASP A 398 1.37 27.88 5.14
CA ASP A 398 1.39 27.53 3.74
C ASP A 398 0.01 27.05 3.24
N HIS A 399 -0.67 27.93 2.49
CA HIS A 399 -2.01 27.64 1.94
C HIS A 399 -2.05 26.48 0.93
N ASN A 400 -0.91 26.08 0.35
CA ASN A 400 -0.81 25.01 -0.63
C ASN A 400 -0.44 23.66 0.00
N VAL A 401 -0.38 23.59 1.31
CA VAL A 401 -0.14 22.34 2.03
C VAL A 401 -1.48 21.74 2.47
N PRO A 402 -1.66 20.44 2.29
CA PRO A 402 -2.86 19.74 2.71
C PRO A 402 -3.16 19.92 4.20
N GLU A 403 -4.42 20.19 4.54
CA GLU A 403 -4.87 20.38 5.93
C GLU A 403 -4.51 19.21 6.86
N LYS A 404 -4.44 18.01 6.31
CA LYS A 404 -4.04 16.82 7.05
C LYS A 404 -2.57 16.88 7.45
N LEU A 405 -1.68 17.26 6.52
CA LEU A 405 -0.27 17.41 6.81
C LEU A 405 -0.03 18.51 7.84
N LYS A 406 -0.81 19.60 7.80
CA LYS A 406 -0.80 20.65 8.82
C LYS A 406 -1.14 20.14 10.22
N LYS A 407 -2.01 19.14 10.31
CA LYS A 407 -2.43 18.54 11.58
C LYS A 407 -1.57 17.36 12.02
N ALA A 408 -0.71 16.86 11.15
CA ALA A 408 0.14 15.72 11.45
C ALA A 408 1.16 16.08 12.53
N THR A 409 1.36 15.17 13.46
CA THR A 409 2.41 15.25 14.50
C THR A 409 3.55 14.30 14.21
N MET A 410 3.31 13.31 13.34
CA MET A 410 4.27 12.29 12.92
C MET A 410 4.15 12.06 11.42
N THR A 411 5.25 11.64 10.81
CA THR A 411 5.34 11.13 9.44
C THR A 411 6.20 9.87 9.44
N GLN A 412 6.33 9.22 8.30
CA GLN A 412 7.13 8.02 8.14
C GLN A 412 8.06 8.16 6.93
N ILE A 413 9.30 7.71 7.09
CA ILE A 413 10.22 7.46 5.98
C ILE A 413 10.51 5.97 5.96
N SER A 414 10.40 5.34 4.78
CA SER A 414 10.70 3.93 4.57
C SER A 414 11.83 3.79 3.56
N PHE A 415 12.78 2.91 3.86
CA PHE A 415 13.87 2.54 2.96
C PHE A 415 13.70 1.10 2.50
N ALA A 416 14.05 0.81 1.25
CA ALA A 416 14.10 -0.55 0.73
C ALA A 416 15.32 -0.75 -0.16
N ALA A 417 16.11 -1.82 0.08
CA ALA A 417 17.23 -2.23 -0.76
C ALA A 417 17.01 -3.66 -1.27
N LYS A 418 17.30 -3.86 -2.55
CA LYS A 418 17.16 -5.16 -3.20
C LYS A 418 18.26 -6.11 -2.75
N VAL A 419 17.89 -7.38 -2.54
CA VAL A 419 18.79 -8.45 -2.15
C VAL A 419 18.76 -9.56 -3.21
N GLU A 420 19.93 -9.95 -3.71
CA GLU A 420 20.10 -11.10 -4.60
C GLU A 420 21.24 -11.97 -4.07
N ASP A 421 21.05 -13.27 -4.01
CA ASP A 421 22.03 -14.23 -3.48
C ASP A 421 22.63 -13.86 -2.10
N GLY A 422 21.79 -13.29 -1.24
CA GLY A 422 22.18 -12.84 0.11
C GLY A 422 23.03 -11.55 0.14
N LYS A 423 23.11 -10.82 -0.96
CA LYS A 423 23.84 -9.56 -1.08
C LYS A 423 22.92 -8.43 -1.52
N ILE A 424 23.21 -7.22 -1.05
CA ILE A 424 22.56 -6.02 -1.55
C ILE A 424 23.03 -5.71 -2.97
N VAL A 425 22.06 -5.43 -3.82
CA VAL A 425 22.29 -5.06 -5.23
C VAL A 425 21.92 -3.59 -5.41
N LYS A 426 22.81 -2.82 -6.01
CA LYS A 426 22.55 -1.43 -6.35
C LYS A 426 21.44 -1.33 -7.37
N LEU A 427 20.53 -0.41 -7.14
CA LEU A 427 19.44 -0.12 -8.08
C LEU A 427 19.91 0.91 -9.10
N ASP A 428 19.75 0.57 -10.38
CA ASP A 428 19.87 1.54 -11.46
C ASP A 428 18.55 2.32 -11.57
N ASN A 429 18.62 3.66 -11.59
CA ASN A 429 17.46 4.55 -11.73
C ASN A 429 16.36 4.38 -10.65
N SER A 430 16.77 4.36 -9.38
CA SER A 430 15.82 4.33 -8.26
C SER A 430 14.92 5.56 -8.28
N VAL A 431 13.60 5.33 -8.26
CA VAL A 431 12.58 6.38 -8.15
C VAL A 431 12.20 6.61 -6.70
N LEU A 432 11.78 7.83 -6.37
CA LEU A 432 11.15 8.12 -5.09
C LEU A 432 9.71 7.62 -5.09
N TYR A 433 9.27 7.19 -3.92
CA TYR A 433 7.88 6.80 -3.66
C TYR A 433 7.24 7.82 -2.72
N ALA A 434 6.08 8.29 -3.10
CA ALA A 434 5.17 9.03 -2.23
C ALA A 434 3.93 8.14 -2.06
N TYR A 435 4.10 7.02 -1.36
CA TYR A 435 3.23 5.88 -1.31
C TYR A 435 3.16 5.12 -2.67
N LEU A 436 3.02 5.84 -3.74
CA LEU A 436 3.06 5.36 -5.13
C LEU A 436 4.38 5.73 -5.77
N PRO A 437 4.83 5.00 -6.80
CA PRO A 437 6.00 5.42 -7.56
C PRO A 437 5.77 6.82 -8.16
N THR A 438 6.81 7.64 -8.09
CA THR A 438 6.84 8.94 -8.77
C THR A 438 7.67 8.82 -10.05
N SER A 439 7.71 9.85 -10.88
CA SER A 439 8.66 9.94 -11.99
C SER A 439 10.02 10.52 -11.57
N VAL A 440 10.22 10.78 -10.27
CA VAL A 440 11.44 11.42 -9.75
C VAL A 440 12.51 10.37 -9.51
N ASN A 441 13.56 10.37 -10.32
CA ASN A 441 14.71 9.45 -10.27
C ASN A 441 16.08 10.18 -10.31
N ASP A 442 16.10 11.49 -10.10
CA ASP A 442 17.27 12.34 -10.35
C ASP A 442 18.35 12.25 -9.25
N PHE A 443 18.06 11.58 -8.13
CA PHE A 443 18.97 11.57 -6.97
C PHE A 443 20.03 10.46 -7.03
N GLY A 444 19.86 9.44 -7.87
CA GLY A 444 20.84 8.35 -8.03
C GLY A 444 21.04 7.53 -6.75
N PHE A 445 19.99 7.33 -5.95
CA PHE A 445 20.03 6.45 -4.79
C PHE A 445 20.19 4.98 -5.21
N ASN A 446 21.01 4.22 -4.48
CA ASN A 446 21.16 2.77 -4.67
C ASN A 446 20.02 1.95 -4.03
N PHE A 447 19.03 2.61 -3.48
CA PHE A 447 17.91 2.07 -2.72
C PHE A 447 16.64 2.88 -3.00
N ILE A 448 15.50 2.39 -2.59
CA ILE A 448 14.22 3.08 -2.73
C ILE A 448 13.90 3.84 -1.44
N VAL A 449 13.35 5.04 -1.59
CA VAL A 449 12.82 5.86 -0.50
C VAL A 449 11.33 6.07 -0.71
N ASN A 450 10.54 5.81 0.34
CA ASN A 450 9.13 6.16 0.41
C ASN A 450 8.89 7.13 1.56
N ALA A 451 8.23 8.27 1.29
CA ALA A 451 7.84 9.26 2.28
C ALA A 451 6.65 10.11 1.78
N ASP A 452 6.04 10.89 2.67
CA ASP A 452 4.93 11.78 2.35
C ASP A 452 5.37 13.04 1.57
N PHE A 453 6.04 12.87 0.44
CA PHE A 453 6.54 13.99 -0.37
C PHE A 453 5.43 14.88 -0.91
N LEU A 454 5.63 16.19 -0.86
CA LEU A 454 4.81 17.17 -1.58
C LEU A 454 5.27 17.21 -3.04
N LEU A 455 4.41 16.70 -3.91
CA LEU A 455 4.62 16.60 -5.36
C LEU A 455 3.77 17.64 -6.10
N ALA A 456 4.19 18.01 -7.30
CA ALA A 456 3.32 18.69 -8.27
C ALA A 456 2.11 17.81 -8.60
N ALA A 457 1.06 18.40 -9.15
CA ALA A 457 -0.21 17.71 -9.44
C ALA A 457 -0.02 16.47 -10.32
N ASN A 458 0.91 16.53 -11.29
CA ASN A 458 1.25 15.41 -12.17
C ASN A 458 2.15 14.33 -11.51
N ARG A 459 2.57 14.52 -10.26
CA ARG A 459 3.55 13.65 -9.52
C ARG A 459 4.91 13.45 -10.20
N GLU A 460 5.26 14.25 -11.19
CA GLU A 460 6.54 14.14 -11.90
C GLU A 460 7.65 14.94 -11.24
N GLN A 461 7.30 15.92 -10.41
CA GLN A 461 8.25 16.83 -9.80
C GLN A 461 7.99 17.03 -8.31
N LEU A 462 9.07 17.19 -7.56
CA LEU A 462 9.03 17.59 -6.16
C LEU A 462 8.89 19.13 -6.04
N HIS A 463 8.11 19.55 -5.05
CA HIS A 463 8.13 20.95 -4.64
C HIS A 463 9.40 21.27 -3.85
N VAL A 464 10.50 21.57 -4.56
CA VAL A 464 11.87 21.74 -3.99
C VAL A 464 11.98 22.85 -2.95
N LYS A 465 11.18 23.91 -3.06
CA LYS A 465 11.19 25.06 -2.15
C LYS A 465 10.32 24.88 -0.91
N LYS A 466 9.54 23.79 -0.83
CA LYS A 466 8.71 23.54 0.35
C LYS A 466 9.54 23.04 1.51
N ILE A 467 9.39 23.70 2.65
CA ILE A 467 10.10 23.35 3.89
C ILE A 467 9.86 21.89 4.29
N TRP A 468 8.71 21.35 3.96
CA TRP A 468 8.37 19.96 4.20
C TRP A 468 9.30 18.99 3.47
N ASN A 469 9.49 19.16 2.17
CA ASN A 469 10.38 18.29 1.40
C ASN A 469 11.84 18.48 1.82
N GLN A 470 12.24 19.72 2.18
CA GLN A 470 13.58 20.00 2.70
C GLN A 470 13.81 19.27 4.04
N PHE A 471 12.82 19.27 4.93
CA PHE A 471 12.84 18.51 6.17
C PHE A 471 12.97 17.01 5.92
N LEU A 472 12.12 16.44 5.02
CA LEU A 472 12.21 15.01 4.67
C LEU A 472 13.58 14.63 4.12
N PHE A 473 14.18 15.44 3.23
CA PHE A 473 15.51 15.16 2.69
C PHE A 473 16.61 15.25 3.73
N SER A 474 16.49 16.14 4.70
CA SER A 474 17.39 16.19 5.86
C SER A 474 17.28 14.91 6.70
N GLU A 475 16.05 14.47 7.01
CA GLU A 475 15.84 13.23 7.78
C GLU A 475 16.27 11.98 7.00
N ILE A 476 16.06 11.93 5.68
CA ILE A 476 16.55 10.84 4.82
C ILE A 476 18.07 10.73 4.92
N GLY A 477 18.79 11.85 4.81
CA GLY A 477 20.26 11.88 4.92
C GLY A 477 20.76 11.36 6.26
N LYS A 478 20.13 11.76 7.36
CA LYS A 478 20.47 11.33 8.71
C LYS A 478 20.16 9.84 8.94
N LEU A 479 18.95 9.42 8.60
CA LEU A 479 18.46 8.05 8.87
C LEU A 479 19.11 7.00 7.97
N LEU A 480 19.67 7.39 6.84
CA LEU A 480 20.38 6.47 5.95
C LEU A 480 21.54 5.77 6.66
N ILE A 481 22.33 6.50 7.45
CA ILE A 481 23.47 5.92 8.18
C ILE A 481 22.99 5.02 9.32
N ASP A 482 21.92 5.40 10.04
CA ASP A 482 21.30 4.55 11.06
C ASP A 482 20.78 3.23 10.46
N TRP A 483 20.12 3.31 9.30
CA TRP A 483 19.68 2.11 8.59
C TRP A 483 20.84 1.22 8.19
N VAL A 484 21.87 1.78 7.55
CA VAL A 484 23.09 1.05 7.18
C VAL A 484 23.74 0.38 8.39
N ALA A 485 23.85 1.09 9.51
CA ALA A 485 24.35 0.52 10.76
C ALA A 485 23.51 -0.67 11.25
N SER A 486 22.19 -0.55 11.19
CA SER A 486 21.26 -1.62 11.60
C SER A 486 21.38 -2.89 10.75
N LEU A 487 21.83 -2.78 9.50
CA LEU A 487 22.02 -3.91 8.58
C LEU A 487 23.40 -4.57 8.71
N SER A 488 24.31 -4.00 9.46
CA SER A 488 25.70 -4.49 9.58
C SER A 488 25.82 -5.93 10.08
N THR A 489 24.86 -6.41 10.88
CA THR A 489 24.78 -7.79 11.39
C THR A 489 23.86 -8.67 10.56
N VAL A 490 23.10 -8.12 9.62
CA VAL A 490 22.10 -8.83 8.81
C VAL A 490 22.69 -9.25 7.46
N ILE A 491 23.36 -8.33 6.75
CA ILE A 491 23.88 -8.59 5.40
C ILE A 491 25.30 -8.04 5.28
N PRO A 492 26.30 -8.88 4.90
CA PRO A 492 27.68 -8.46 4.78
C PRO A 492 27.93 -7.30 3.80
N SER A 493 27.10 -7.19 2.76
CA SER A 493 27.20 -6.13 1.72
C SER A 493 26.43 -4.84 2.06
N TYR A 494 26.05 -4.62 3.31
CA TYR A 494 25.21 -3.50 3.76
C TYR A 494 25.76 -2.11 3.36
N LEU A 495 27.08 -1.95 3.25
CA LEU A 495 27.69 -0.70 2.79
C LEU A 495 27.43 -0.36 1.32
N GLU A 496 26.98 -1.32 0.52
CA GLU A 496 26.62 -1.06 -0.89
C GLU A 496 25.36 -0.20 -1.05
N ILE A 497 24.57 -0.02 0.01
CA ILE A 497 23.45 0.92 0.06
C ILE A 497 23.96 2.36 -0.09
N LEU A 498 25.13 2.66 0.45
CA LEU A 498 25.66 4.02 0.47
C LEU A 498 25.92 4.55 -0.96
N PRO A 499 25.62 5.83 -1.23
CA PRO A 499 25.91 6.44 -2.51
C PRO A 499 27.42 6.50 -2.76
N ASN A 500 27.83 6.48 -4.03
CA ASN A 500 29.25 6.57 -4.38
C ASN A 500 29.87 7.94 -4.06
N SER A 501 29.06 8.99 -4.06
CA SER A 501 29.44 10.37 -3.77
C SER A 501 28.26 11.12 -3.18
N LEU A 502 28.48 12.30 -2.64
CA LEU A 502 27.41 13.23 -2.31
C LEU A 502 26.54 13.50 -3.54
N LEU A 503 25.26 13.84 -3.29
CA LEU A 503 24.33 14.19 -4.36
C LEU A 503 24.82 15.46 -5.07
N ASN A 504 24.62 15.47 -6.39
CA ASN A 504 25.02 16.63 -7.19
C ASN A 504 24.09 17.81 -6.92
N GLU A 505 24.67 18.96 -6.63
CA GLU A 505 23.95 20.20 -6.33
C GLU A 505 23.79 21.10 -7.58
N GLU A 506 24.49 20.82 -8.68
CA GLU A 506 24.58 21.72 -9.84
C GLU A 506 23.71 21.34 -11.06
N GLU A 507 23.31 20.10 -11.20
CA GLU A 507 22.71 19.59 -12.47
C GLU A 507 21.18 19.53 -12.51
N THR A 508 20.51 19.70 -11.39
CA THR A 508 19.05 19.55 -11.33
C THR A 508 18.41 20.81 -10.76
N GLY A 509 17.22 21.18 -11.22
CA GLY A 509 16.40 22.21 -10.57
C GLY A 509 15.99 21.86 -9.13
N ILE A 510 16.61 20.83 -8.55
CA ILE A 510 16.40 20.21 -7.24
C ILE A 510 17.55 20.51 -6.27
N LEU A 511 18.44 21.43 -6.63
CA LEU A 511 19.64 21.85 -5.87
C LEU A 511 19.42 21.98 -4.37
N SER A 512 18.30 22.56 -3.94
CA SER A 512 18.04 22.79 -2.53
C SER A 512 17.80 21.50 -1.73
N LEU A 513 17.19 20.46 -2.31
CA LEU A 513 16.93 19.19 -1.64
C LEU A 513 18.22 18.39 -1.47
N SER A 514 19.07 18.34 -2.51
CA SER A 514 20.40 17.71 -2.44
C SER A 514 21.26 18.35 -1.35
N THR A 515 21.22 19.66 -1.19
CA THR A 515 21.96 20.37 -0.14
C THR A 515 21.51 19.95 1.27
N PHE A 516 20.21 19.83 1.50
CA PHE A 516 19.65 19.38 2.78
C PHE A 516 20.05 17.93 3.10
N PHE A 517 19.94 17.05 2.10
CA PHE A 517 20.39 15.66 2.22
C PHE A 517 21.90 15.61 2.53
N ASN A 518 22.74 16.21 1.69
CA ASN A 518 24.20 16.14 1.79
C ASN A 518 24.71 16.63 3.15
N LYS A 519 24.11 17.71 3.67
CA LYS A 519 24.48 18.25 5.00
C LYS A 519 24.20 17.22 6.09
N ALA A 520 22.98 16.73 6.20
CA ALA A 520 22.58 15.79 7.24
C ALA A 520 23.28 14.43 7.10
N PHE A 521 23.46 13.96 5.87
CA PHE A 521 24.18 12.72 5.56
C PHE A 521 25.66 12.81 5.99
N THR A 522 26.35 13.95 5.70
CA THR A 522 27.73 14.13 6.09
C THR A 522 27.90 14.20 7.61
N GLU A 523 27.01 14.91 8.30
CA GLU A 523 26.98 14.96 9.77
C GLU A 523 26.80 13.55 10.37
N ALA A 524 25.87 12.75 9.85
CA ALA A 524 25.66 11.39 10.31
C ALA A 524 26.82 10.46 9.96
N LEU A 525 27.39 10.58 8.75
CA LEU A 525 28.56 9.81 8.32
C LEU A 525 29.77 10.01 9.22
N GLU A 526 29.94 11.20 9.79
CA GLU A 526 31.05 11.56 10.71
C GLU A 526 30.74 11.18 12.17
N SER A 527 29.47 11.19 12.58
CA SER A 527 29.10 10.98 13.98
C SER A 527 28.78 9.56 14.35
N GLU A 528 28.23 8.77 13.40
CA GLU A 528 27.70 7.45 13.70
C GLU A 528 28.72 6.32 13.53
N SER A 529 28.61 5.28 14.37
CA SER A 529 29.39 4.04 14.29
C SER A 529 28.65 3.04 13.42
N PHE A 530 29.09 2.85 12.19
CA PHE A 530 28.38 1.99 11.22
C PHE A 530 29.29 1.01 10.47
N ILE A 531 30.63 1.11 10.63
CA ILE A 531 31.56 0.20 9.96
C ILE A 531 31.94 -0.91 10.92
N ARG A 532 31.50 -2.12 10.61
CA ARG A 532 31.76 -3.30 11.41
C ARG A 532 33.24 -3.70 11.39
N VAL A 533 33.80 -3.96 12.55
CA VAL A 533 35.21 -4.38 12.74
C VAL A 533 35.33 -5.74 13.42
N SER A 534 34.28 -6.20 14.09
CA SER A 534 34.16 -7.54 14.68
C SER A 534 32.70 -8.02 14.64
N ASP A 535 32.41 -9.19 15.21
CA ASP A 535 31.05 -9.68 15.31
C ASP A 535 30.14 -8.80 16.18
N GLU A 536 30.70 -8.09 17.15
CA GLU A 536 29.95 -7.34 18.15
C GLU A 536 30.19 -5.80 18.07
N GLU A 537 31.14 -5.34 17.24
CA GLU A 537 31.59 -3.96 17.25
C GLU A 537 31.52 -3.30 15.88
N ALA A 538 30.96 -2.11 15.86
CA ALA A 538 31.04 -1.17 14.75
C ALA A 538 31.65 0.16 15.22
N VAL A 539 32.41 0.79 14.35
CA VAL A 539 33.16 2.05 14.63
C VAL A 539 32.85 3.10 13.59
N LYS A 540 33.30 4.34 13.86
CA LYS A 540 33.17 5.45 12.92
C LYS A 540 34.19 5.33 11.79
N GLN A 541 33.92 6.02 10.67
CA GLN A 541 34.82 6.01 9.52
C GLN A 541 36.22 6.53 9.81
N GLU A 542 36.41 7.44 10.75
CA GLU A 542 37.72 7.98 11.14
C GLU A 542 38.56 6.98 11.94
N GLU A 543 37.92 5.98 12.54
CA GLU A 543 38.52 4.95 13.37
C GLU A 543 38.98 3.72 12.59
N ILE A 544 38.81 3.73 11.25
CA ILE A 544 39.27 2.65 10.39
C ILE A 544 40.45 3.03 9.52
N VAL A 545 41.17 1.99 9.12
CA VAL A 545 42.22 2.07 8.12
C VAL A 545 42.07 0.95 7.10
N ILE A 546 42.27 1.25 5.82
CA ILE A 546 42.09 0.25 4.74
C ILE A 546 43.45 -0.20 4.25
N ASP A 547 43.71 -1.49 4.35
CA ASP A 547 44.88 -2.11 3.73
C ASP A 547 44.68 -2.28 2.22
N LYS A 548 45.32 -1.43 1.43
CA LYS A 548 45.35 -1.55 -0.05
C LYS A 548 46.49 -2.47 -0.54
N THR A 549 47.26 -3.01 0.36
CA THR A 549 48.43 -3.83 0.01
C THR A 549 48.15 -5.33 0.06
N GLY A 550 47.15 -5.77 0.84
CA GLY A 550 46.87 -7.17 1.17
C GLY A 550 47.84 -7.77 2.19
N LEU A 551 48.65 -6.93 2.86
CA LEU A 551 49.63 -7.41 3.84
C LEU A 551 48.95 -7.96 5.11
N SER A 552 47.87 -7.30 5.55
CA SER A 552 47.12 -7.71 6.74
C SER A 552 46.55 -9.13 6.67
N GLU A 553 46.29 -9.62 5.47
CA GLU A 553 45.82 -11.00 5.23
C GLU A 553 46.94 -12.05 5.43
N ILE A 554 48.21 -11.63 5.31
CA ILE A 554 49.38 -12.48 5.43
C ILE A 554 49.92 -12.51 6.86
N ILE A 555 50.04 -11.32 7.47
CA ILE A 555 50.70 -11.17 8.81
C ILE A 555 49.68 -11.05 9.94
N GLY A 556 48.41 -11.00 9.63
CA GLY A 556 47.33 -10.75 10.60
C GLY A 556 47.07 -9.28 10.89
N SER A 557 45.82 -8.95 11.25
CA SER A 557 45.34 -7.58 11.48
C SER A 557 46.07 -6.89 12.66
N GLU A 558 46.29 -7.62 13.76
CA GLU A 558 46.95 -7.06 14.94
C GLU A 558 48.39 -6.60 14.65
N LEU A 559 49.20 -7.47 13.99
CA LEU A 559 50.55 -7.14 13.63
C LEU A 559 50.62 -6.03 12.60
N PHE A 560 49.72 -6.02 11.61
CA PHE A 560 49.61 -4.96 10.61
C PHE A 560 49.41 -3.57 11.30
N LEU A 561 48.43 -3.49 12.20
CA LEU A 561 48.15 -2.25 12.95
C LEU A 561 49.31 -1.82 13.86
N ASN A 562 50.00 -2.79 14.47
CA ASN A 562 51.20 -2.51 15.26
C ASN A 562 52.33 -1.93 14.40
N ILE A 563 52.55 -2.45 13.20
CA ILE A 563 53.52 -1.90 12.24
C ILE A 563 53.17 -0.45 11.88
N LEU A 564 51.88 -0.18 11.70
CA LEU A 564 51.44 1.20 11.41
C LEU A 564 51.60 2.14 12.60
N GLY A 565 51.66 1.61 13.83
CA GLY A 565 51.55 2.39 15.06
C GLY A 565 50.16 3.07 15.14
N SER A 566 49.10 2.38 14.74
CA SER A 566 47.75 2.90 14.65
C SER A 566 46.86 2.23 15.68
N ASP A 567 46.05 3.04 16.36
CA ASP A 567 44.98 2.56 17.26
C ASP A 567 43.63 2.35 16.51
N LYS A 568 43.65 2.47 15.19
CA LYS A 568 42.47 2.27 14.34
C LYS A 568 42.22 0.79 14.13
N HIS A 569 41.09 0.52 13.46
CA HIS A 569 40.62 -0.84 13.15
C HIS A 569 40.69 -1.12 11.65
N LEU A 570 40.78 -2.40 11.28
CA LEU A 570 40.52 -2.86 9.92
C LEU A 570 39.02 -3.21 9.81
N PRO A 571 38.40 -2.97 8.66
CA PRO A 571 37.04 -3.46 8.43
C PRO A 571 36.95 -4.96 8.59
N PHE A 572 35.80 -5.44 9.06
CA PHE A 572 35.55 -6.88 9.22
C PHE A 572 35.72 -7.62 7.90
N ASP A 573 36.23 -8.85 7.95
CA ASP A 573 36.64 -9.61 6.76
C ASP A 573 35.52 -9.89 5.77
N SER A 574 34.26 -9.93 6.24
CA SER A 574 33.08 -10.13 5.39
C SER A 574 32.72 -8.92 4.52
N ILE A 575 33.28 -7.73 4.81
CA ILE A 575 33.02 -6.51 4.07
C ILE A 575 33.87 -6.47 2.80
N ASP A 576 33.26 -6.22 1.65
CA ASP A 576 33.99 -5.93 0.42
C ASP A 576 34.75 -4.61 0.53
N LYS A 577 36.08 -4.72 0.64
CA LYS A 577 36.96 -3.55 0.79
C LYS A 577 36.92 -2.59 -0.41
N SER A 578 36.32 -3.01 -1.54
CA SER A 578 36.17 -2.16 -2.72
C SER A 578 35.22 -0.96 -2.50
N VAL A 579 34.25 -1.10 -1.60
CA VAL A 579 33.29 -0.04 -1.25
C VAL A 579 33.98 1.23 -0.75
N PHE A 580 35.15 1.08 -0.08
CA PHE A 580 35.93 2.21 0.40
C PHE A 580 36.66 2.99 -0.72
N ASN A 581 36.50 2.62 -1.99
CA ASN A 581 36.94 3.43 -3.12
C ASN A 581 35.94 4.55 -3.45
N ASN A 582 34.70 4.46 -2.94
CA ASN A 582 33.69 5.49 -3.12
C ASN A 582 34.16 6.85 -2.57
N LYS A 583 33.78 7.94 -3.21
CA LYS A 583 34.19 9.30 -2.82
C LYS A 583 33.76 9.69 -1.40
N ILE A 584 32.64 9.12 -0.91
CA ILE A 584 32.19 9.39 0.48
C ILE A 584 33.20 8.93 1.52
N PHE A 585 34.09 7.96 1.19
CA PHE A 585 35.17 7.47 2.05
C PHE A 585 36.54 8.06 1.69
N GLU A 586 36.58 9.24 1.07
CA GLU A 586 37.83 9.90 0.71
C GLU A 586 38.69 10.23 1.93
N LYS A 587 38.06 10.57 3.07
CA LYS A 587 38.73 10.88 4.35
C LYS A 587 39.29 9.65 5.07
N VAL A 588 38.87 8.44 4.68
CA VAL A 588 39.35 7.19 5.30
C VAL A 588 40.80 6.94 4.92
N GLU A 589 41.62 6.65 5.91
CA GLU A 589 43.03 6.35 5.70
C GLU A 589 43.21 5.07 4.90
N LYS A 590 43.96 5.16 3.80
CA LYS A 590 44.26 4.04 2.89
C LYS A 590 45.75 3.77 2.90
N VAL A 591 46.16 2.66 3.47
CA VAL A 591 47.55 2.24 3.57
C VAL A 591 48.03 1.64 2.24
N THR A 592 49.09 2.17 1.73
CA THR A 592 49.77 1.72 0.51
C THR A 592 51.11 1.07 0.85
N SER A 593 51.73 0.40 -0.12
CA SER A 593 53.06 -0.20 0.04
C SER A 593 54.13 0.86 0.34
N ASP A 594 53.97 2.09 -0.15
CA ASP A 594 54.87 3.21 0.13
C ASP A 594 54.80 3.65 1.60
N THR A 595 53.68 3.42 2.28
CA THR A 595 53.47 3.75 3.68
C THR A 595 53.95 2.64 4.61
N VAL A 596 53.63 1.36 4.30
CA VAL A 596 53.83 0.24 5.23
C VAL A 596 55.24 -0.32 5.19
N ILE A 597 55.89 -0.43 4.01
CA ILE A 597 57.20 -1.03 3.87
C ILE A 597 58.27 -0.26 4.73
N PRO A 598 58.33 1.09 4.74
CA PRO A 598 59.27 1.80 5.62
C PRO A 598 59.04 1.56 7.11
N LYS A 599 57.77 1.36 7.52
CA LYS A 599 57.42 1.13 8.92
C LYS A 599 57.70 -0.31 9.39
N MET A 600 57.86 -1.25 8.49
CA MET A 600 58.26 -2.63 8.80
C MET A 600 59.75 -2.69 9.17
N ILE A 601 60.57 -1.77 8.62
CA ILE A 601 62.00 -1.78 8.85
C ILE A 601 62.29 -1.53 10.33
N GLY A 602 62.91 -2.50 11.00
CA GLY A 602 63.25 -2.44 12.42
C GLY A 602 62.07 -2.65 13.38
N ASN A 603 60.87 -2.99 12.90
CA ASN A 603 59.74 -3.34 13.77
C ASN A 603 59.99 -4.71 14.45
N ALA A 604 60.17 -4.69 15.77
CA ALA A 604 60.53 -5.87 16.53
C ALA A 604 59.49 -7.00 16.48
N ARG A 605 58.21 -6.67 16.55
CA ARG A 605 57.12 -7.69 16.45
C ARG A 605 57.03 -8.31 15.07
N PHE A 606 57.30 -7.55 14.03
CA PHE A 606 57.36 -8.10 12.67
C PHE A 606 58.52 -9.06 12.49
N VAL A 607 59.71 -8.72 13.01
CA VAL A 607 60.89 -9.62 13.01
C VAL A 607 60.61 -10.90 13.81
N GLU A 608 59.96 -10.83 14.94
CA GLU A 608 59.56 -11.98 15.76
C GLU A 608 58.56 -12.85 15.01
N TRP A 609 57.54 -12.28 14.40
CA TRP A 609 56.60 -13.00 13.54
C TRP A 609 57.33 -13.73 12.42
N PHE A 610 58.22 -13.02 11.70
CA PHE A 610 58.93 -13.62 10.59
C PHE A 610 59.82 -14.82 11.00
N LYS A 611 60.38 -14.79 12.21
CA LYS A 611 61.13 -15.92 12.79
C LYS A 611 60.26 -17.11 13.19
N SER A 612 59.10 -16.82 13.73
CA SER A 612 58.23 -17.83 14.37
C SER A 612 57.16 -18.43 13.41
N THR A 613 56.82 -17.73 12.33
CA THR A 613 55.79 -18.18 11.38
C THR A 613 56.27 -19.40 10.58
N ASP A 614 55.32 -20.12 9.97
CA ASP A 614 55.62 -21.26 9.12
C ASP A 614 56.22 -20.86 7.75
N ASP A 615 56.70 -21.81 6.98
CA ASP A 615 57.32 -21.61 5.70
C ASP A 615 56.33 -21.14 4.64
N GLU A 616 55.05 -21.50 4.77
CA GLU A 616 53.97 -21.05 3.84
C GLU A 616 53.73 -19.56 3.97
N ASN A 617 53.54 -19.06 5.15
CA ASN A 617 53.33 -17.63 5.44
C ASN A 617 54.58 -16.80 5.08
N ARG A 618 55.80 -17.32 5.31
CA ARG A 618 57.00 -16.67 4.81
C ARG A 618 57.04 -16.57 3.31
N ASN A 619 56.68 -17.61 2.60
CA ASN A 619 56.61 -17.62 1.15
C ASN A 619 55.53 -16.65 0.61
N ASN A 620 54.39 -16.62 1.27
CA ASN A 620 53.32 -15.63 0.90
C ASN A 620 53.81 -14.20 1.08
N PHE A 621 54.56 -13.91 2.18
CA PHE A 621 55.17 -12.62 2.40
C PHE A 621 56.23 -12.30 1.34
N TYR A 622 57.11 -13.23 0.97
CA TYR A 622 58.08 -13.01 -0.09
C TYR A 622 57.40 -12.72 -1.47
N ASN A 623 56.38 -13.49 -1.81
CA ASN A 623 55.62 -13.25 -3.03
C ASN A 623 54.95 -11.88 -3.03
N TRP A 624 54.39 -11.48 -1.89
CA TRP A 624 53.83 -10.15 -1.70
C TRP A 624 54.90 -9.08 -1.89
N LEU A 625 56.05 -9.20 -1.24
CA LEU A 625 57.16 -8.23 -1.33
C LEU A 625 57.64 -8.09 -2.77
N ILE A 626 57.86 -9.17 -3.47
CA ILE A 626 58.26 -9.16 -4.86
C ILE A 626 57.19 -8.47 -5.73
N SER A 627 55.92 -8.70 -5.48
CA SER A 627 54.83 -8.06 -6.24
C SER A 627 54.81 -6.53 -6.05
N LYS A 628 55.43 -5.99 -5.02
CA LYS A 628 55.52 -4.56 -4.74
C LYS A 628 56.83 -3.95 -5.23
N ASP A 629 57.77 -4.74 -5.78
CA ASP A 629 59.07 -4.21 -6.25
C ASP A 629 58.85 -3.31 -7.46
N CYS A 630 59.26 -2.09 -7.34
CA CYS A 630 59.34 -1.12 -8.42
C CYS A 630 60.45 -0.10 -8.07
N ASP A 631 60.94 0.64 -9.07
CA ASP A 631 62.05 1.56 -8.93
C ASP A 631 61.88 2.57 -7.75
N ARG A 632 60.66 3.01 -7.54
CA ARG A 632 60.32 3.96 -6.46
C ARG A 632 60.50 3.36 -5.04
N ARG A 633 60.23 2.10 -4.85
CA ARG A 633 60.23 1.39 -3.56
C ARG A 633 61.46 0.55 -3.32
N ARG A 634 62.26 0.32 -4.34
CA ARG A 634 63.38 -0.64 -4.36
C ARG A 634 64.37 -0.40 -3.17
N ALA A 635 64.69 0.85 -2.87
CA ALA A 635 65.59 1.18 -1.74
C ALA A 635 65.00 0.73 -0.39
N ASN A 636 63.69 0.95 -0.16
CA ASN A 636 63.01 0.54 1.07
C ASN A 636 62.88 -0.97 1.16
N ILE A 637 62.60 -1.65 0.04
CA ILE A 637 62.55 -3.10 -0.04
C ILE A 637 63.90 -3.73 0.26
N MET A 638 65.00 -3.20 -0.32
CA MET A 638 66.34 -3.67 -0.02
C MET A 638 66.74 -3.44 1.45
N SER A 639 66.38 -2.27 2.01
CA SER A 639 66.64 -1.99 3.42
C SER A 639 65.84 -2.94 4.35
N LEU A 640 64.61 -3.26 3.98
CA LEU A 640 63.82 -4.25 4.71
C LEU A 640 64.45 -5.66 4.66
N VAL A 641 64.83 -6.12 3.48
CA VAL A 641 65.46 -7.42 3.26
C VAL A 641 66.77 -7.54 4.04
N ASP A 642 67.59 -6.48 4.03
CA ASP A 642 68.89 -6.46 4.77
C ASP A 642 68.71 -6.56 6.29
N ASN A 643 67.56 -6.13 6.80
CA ASN A 643 67.22 -6.19 8.24
C ASN A 643 66.39 -7.42 8.64
N LEU A 644 65.86 -8.16 7.68
CA LEU A 644 65.11 -9.36 7.96
C LEU A 644 66.05 -10.56 8.28
N PRO A 645 65.66 -11.42 9.20
CA PRO A 645 66.38 -12.66 9.47
C PRO A 645 66.12 -13.74 8.44
N ILE A 646 66.54 -13.51 7.19
CA ILE A 646 66.25 -14.38 6.01
C ILE A 646 67.23 -15.56 5.85
N TYR A 647 68.37 -15.48 6.55
CA TYR A 647 69.36 -16.57 6.49
C TYR A 647 69.04 -17.62 7.50
N LYS A 648 68.73 -18.86 7.06
CA LYS A 648 68.38 -20.00 7.92
C LYS A 648 69.55 -20.92 8.08
N PHE A 649 69.95 -21.19 9.33
CA PHE A 649 70.95 -22.22 9.66
C PHE A 649 70.38 -23.12 10.75
N GLY A 650 70.14 -24.38 10.42
CA GLY A 650 69.31 -25.27 11.23
C GLY A 650 67.91 -24.73 11.38
N ASP A 651 67.43 -24.55 12.62
CA ASP A 651 66.10 -24.00 12.96
C ASP A 651 66.20 -22.48 13.33
N VAL A 652 67.39 -21.85 13.20
CA VAL A 652 67.59 -20.46 13.57
C VAL A 652 67.67 -19.57 12.35
N PHE A 653 67.03 -18.42 12.41
CA PHE A 653 67.04 -17.40 11.38
C PHE A 653 67.90 -16.19 11.77
N PHE A 654 68.70 -15.68 10.84
CA PHE A 654 69.65 -14.57 11.04
C PHE A 654 69.43 -13.48 10.01
N SER A 655 69.60 -12.21 10.40
CA SER A 655 69.74 -11.09 9.48
C SER A 655 71.16 -11.04 8.91
N LYS A 656 71.30 -10.24 7.82
CA LYS A 656 72.60 -10.11 7.12
C LYS A 656 73.75 -9.65 8.05
N GLY A 657 73.47 -8.85 9.07
CA GLY A 657 74.48 -8.38 10.04
C GLY A 657 74.84 -9.41 11.12
N GLU A 658 73.92 -10.30 11.48
CA GLU A 658 74.07 -11.33 12.52
C GLU A 658 74.86 -12.54 12.01
N THR A 659 74.70 -12.89 10.70
CA THR A 659 75.37 -14.06 10.09
C THR A 659 76.86 -14.02 10.12
N ILE A 660 77.50 -12.86 10.14
CA ILE A 660 78.95 -12.69 10.14
C ILE A 660 79.57 -12.90 11.51
N SER A 661 78.84 -12.53 12.59
CA SER A 661 79.36 -12.64 13.93
C SER A 661 79.18 -14.02 14.56
N ASP A 662 78.22 -14.78 14.18
CA ASP A 662 77.87 -16.08 14.76
C ASP A 662 78.39 -17.28 13.98
N LEU A 663 78.74 -17.10 12.69
CA LEU A 663 79.51 -18.09 11.92
C LEU A 663 81.00 -18.20 12.38
N ASN A 664 81.46 -17.23 13.20
CA ASN A 664 82.81 -17.21 13.74
C ASN A 664 82.87 -17.69 15.20
N LYS A 665 81.76 -18.14 15.79
CA LYS A 665 81.67 -18.83 17.05
C LYS A 665 81.44 -20.33 16.82
#